data_337fe33c494d82947e7df34aff613654
#
_entry.id   337fe33c494d82947e7df34aff613654
#
_cell.length_a   1.000
_cell.length_b   1.000
_cell.length_c   1.000
_cell.angle_alpha   90.00
_cell.angle_beta   90.00
_cell.angle_gamma   90.00
#
_symmetry.space_group_name_H-M   'P 1'
#
loop_
_entity.id
_entity.type
_entity.pdbx_description
1 polymer ?
#
loop_
_entity_poly.entity_id
_entity_poly.type
_entity_poly.pdbx_seq_one_letter_code
_entity_poly.pdbx_strand_id
1 'polypeptide(L)'
;MKSPGYLISQKISQFFRFIGVLVSRNPAPFFWGPVLLTLFSAIGLLRFYEENKIWYLYSPSGARSHYEHAIANEFFNDRGGKFWAELTITAKDFGSLLRPKYLNTVVQLTDFLQNNLTVPCDVKNTTILNQNPNCSWIDLCTGPCNDNEVIPLFHLIYHKRSSRLHPNFRLTYPTMHLYNDEYYVGEHFGGVEINQQTQRISNIKVVVLYFRTDRQNDHVSNILDSFEDKLHSYATTYENPQVNITVNSDRVIAKEVRRNGMSAIPYFSISILSVFIFILITNRREHFPLTHSIVMSFLGIIGPLMAVATTFCLLFLFGFPFNSITLVMPFLIIGVGSDDVFIIIHCMRRTNPKHSLEEQIAETMEEAGPSITVTSLTNILSFGIGILTPTPAISLFCLYTCIAVLLDYIYQLTFFVAALVYEERRVTNNHITIPSRRKSIRSINKIPDIEIKDPIPVEIQHPSHHNGVVTHYCTALSSIWIRLTLLVVMLFYWTVSLYGCTRMEVKMDTTNLVAKDSSLNNVAYIYEKFLWSEGQLVFVFVNSPPDVSTATGQHDMLDLVDRFERLPYSMGRNSTSFWLRSYLYQMSLYQNDKQHIVGFYPLLDVWLLDAENGGARWNDMIRLRRNGSRDLVGIDKFMFATGCAMGDDASWITRQMIQRHWRETAAMFPQYNVSIFQAYSFYVDQLDSIGSNTLSTVIVAALTMDLACYLMIPSASSIITSSLAMLSINIGVFGLLSWWNVSLDPITMCSTLMSIGFSVDFTGFIEKY
;
A
#
# COMPACT_ATOMS: atom_id res chain seq x y z
N MET A 1 -27.41 34.47 27.04
CA MET A 1 -27.86 33.48 26.03
C MET A 1 -26.97 32.25 26.20
N LYS A 2 -27.59 31.06 26.44
CA LYS A 2 -26.82 29.82 26.51
C LYS A 2 -26.26 29.54 25.11
N SER A 3 -24.98 29.19 25.02
CA SER A 3 -24.35 28.87 23.72
C SER A 3 -25.09 27.73 23.00
N PRO A 4 -25.13 27.71 21.64
CA PRO A 4 -25.79 26.63 20.89
C PRO A 4 -25.26 25.26 21.29
N GLY A 5 -23.95 25.14 21.56
CA GLY A 5 -23.30 23.90 21.98
C GLY A 5 -23.80 23.38 23.33
N TYR A 6 -24.15 24.25 24.28
CA TYR A 6 -24.74 23.85 25.56
C TYR A 6 -26.11 23.17 25.39
N LEU A 7 -26.97 23.72 24.51
CA LEU A 7 -28.28 23.14 24.22
C LEU A 7 -28.18 21.78 23.51
N ILE A 8 -27.23 21.66 22.62
CA ILE A 8 -26.96 20.40 21.90
C ILE A 8 -26.45 19.35 22.89
N SER A 9 -25.43 19.68 23.68
CA SER A 9 -24.88 18.78 24.69
C SER A 9 -25.95 18.28 25.69
N GLN A 10 -26.83 19.17 26.16
CA GLN A 10 -27.92 18.78 27.08
C GLN A 10 -28.93 17.83 26.44
N LYS A 11 -29.29 18.04 25.15
CA LYS A 11 -30.19 17.12 24.43
C LYS A 11 -29.54 15.77 24.19
N ILE A 12 -28.27 15.75 23.86
CA ILE A 12 -27.48 14.51 23.67
C ILE A 12 -27.43 13.74 24.99
N SER A 13 -27.11 14.37 26.12
CA SER A 13 -27.11 13.72 27.44
C SER A 13 -28.48 13.10 27.78
N GLN A 14 -29.57 13.82 27.55
CA GLN A 14 -30.93 13.30 27.76
C GLN A 14 -31.24 12.10 26.85
N PHE A 15 -30.79 12.11 25.60
CA PHE A 15 -30.95 11.00 24.68
C PHE A 15 -30.21 9.74 25.17
N PHE A 16 -28.97 9.90 25.65
CA PHE A 16 -28.20 8.78 26.20
C PHE A 16 -28.78 8.26 27.52
N ARG A 17 -29.30 9.14 28.36
CA ARG A 17 -30.06 8.71 29.55
C ARG A 17 -31.24 7.82 29.15
N PHE A 18 -32.00 8.20 28.13
CA PHE A 18 -33.10 7.39 27.61
C PHE A 18 -32.60 6.02 27.09
N ILE A 19 -31.49 5.98 26.33
CA ILE A 19 -30.88 4.72 25.88
C ILE A 19 -30.49 3.86 27.08
N GLY A 20 -29.83 4.43 28.09
CA GLY A 20 -29.47 3.73 29.32
C GLY A 20 -30.63 3.04 30.01
N VAL A 21 -31.76 3.74 30.16
CA VAL A 21 -33.00 3.16 30.69
C VAL A 21 -33.53 2.03 29.80
N LEU A 22 -33.55 2.23 28.49
CA LEU A 22 -34.04 1.24 27.53
C LEU A 22 -33.22 -0.06 27.56
N VAL A 23 -31.89 0.05 27.53
CA VAL A 23 -30.97 -1.08 27.61
C VAL A 23 -31.06 -1.78 28.97
N SER A 24 -31.17 -1.02 30.07
CA SER A 24 -31.29 -1.58 31.41
C SER A 24 -32.57 -2.38 31.57
N ARG A 25 -33.69 -1.94 31.00
CA ARG A 25 -34.98 -2.69 31.08
C ARG A 25 -34.96 -3.97 30.27
N ASN A 26 -34.46 -3.90 29.04
CA ASN A 26 -34.47 -5.00 28.08
C ASN A 26 -33.06 -5.28 27.54
N PRO A 27 -32.14 -5.86 28.29
CA PRO A 27 -30.75 -6.05 27.83
C PRO A 27 -30.61 -7.12 26.75
N ALA A 28 -31.56 -8.08 26.66
CA ALA A 28 -31.42 -9.21 25.72
C ALA A 28 -31.30 -8.83 24.23
N PRO A 29 -32.17 -7.98 23.65
CA PRO A 29 -32.03 -7.60 22.24
C PRO A 29 -30.77 -6.78 21.97
N PHE A 30 -30.30 -5.97 22.90
CA PHE A 30 -29.08 -5.18 22.76
C PHE A 30 -27.80 -6.03 22.89
N PHE A 31 -27.85 -7.12 23.62
CA PHE A 31 -26.74 -8.09 23.70
C PHE A 31 -26.70 -9.01 22.48
N TRP A 32 -27.83 -9.64 22.14
CA TRP A 32 -27.88 -10.63 21.07
C TRP A 32 -27.94 -10.02 19.66
N GLY A 33 -28.45 -8.78 19.51
CA GLY A 33 -28.51 -8.10 18.21
C GLY A 33 -27.15 -7.97 17.52
N PRO A 34 -26.15 -7.38 18.16
CA PRO A 34 -24.77 -7.30 17.63
C PRO A 34 -24.13 -8.67 17.34
N VAL A 35 -24.36 -9.67 18.25
CA VAL A 35 -23.85 -11.02 18.04
C VAL A 35 -24.45 -11.67 16.78
N LEU A 36 -25.77 -11.55 16.61
CA LEU A 36 -26.47 -12.08 15.43
C LEU A 36 -26.05 -11.36 14.16
N LEU A 37 -25.84 -10.04 14.22
CA LEU A 37 -25.36 -9.27 13.07
C LEU A 37 -23.97 -9.72 12.66
N THR A 38 -23.06 -9.97 13.63
CA THR A 38 -21.72 -10.50 13.37
C THR A 38 -21.78 -11.89 12.74
N LEU A 39 -22.63 -12.77 13.26
CA LEU A 39 -22.81 -14.13 12.70
C LEU A 39 -23.41 -14.10 11.30
N PHE A 40 -24.41 -13.24 11.06
CA PHE A 40 -25.04 -13.10 9.75
C PHE A 40 -24.08 -12.51 8.72
N SER A 41 -23.28 -11.50 9.10
CA SER A 41 -22.28 -10.90 8.20
C SER A 41 -21.20 -11.89 7.76
N ALA A 42 -20.96 -12.99 8.52
CA ALA A 42 -19.98 -14.02 8.17
C ALA A 42 -20.21 -14.68 6.79
N ILE A 43 -21.44 -14.57 6.24
CA ILE A 43 -21.74 -14.96 4.86
C ILE A 43 -20.83 -14.23 3.86
N GLY A 44 -20.38 -13.00 4.19
CA GLY A 44 -19.46 -12.22 3.36
C GLY A 44 -18.12 -12.91 3.10
N LEU A 45 -17.68 -13.82 3.96
CA LEU A 45 -16.44 -14.59 3.74
C LEU A 45 -16.46 -15.42 2.45
N LEU A 46 -17.64 -15.78 1.96
CA LEU A 46 -17.80 -16.51 0.68
C LEU A 46 -17.40 -15.64 -0.53
N ARG A 47 -17.38 -14.32 -0.38
CA ARG A 47 -16.98 -13.35 -1.40
C ARG A 47 -15.61 -12.74 -1.14
N PHE A 48 -14.80 -13.41 -0.31
CA PHE A 48 -13.44 -12.95 -0.03
C PHE A 48 -12.63 -12.81 -1.33
N TYR A 49 -12.11 -11.63 -1.58
CA TYR A 49 -11.26 -11.32 -2.71
C TYR A 49 -10.10 -10.46 -2.22
N GLU A 50 -8.88 -10.85 -2.62
CA GLU A 50 -7.63 -10.17 -2.23
C GLU A 50 -7.03 -9.43 -3.42
N GLU A 51 -6.67 -8.15 -3.23
CA GLU A 51 -5.98 -7.33 -4.21
C GLU A 51 -4.71 -6.75 -3.59
N ASN A 52 -3.55 -7.22 -4.04
CA ASN A 52 -2.24 -6.79 -3.55
C ASN A 52 -1.31 -6.29 -4.67
N LYS A 53 -1.86 -5.93 -5.84
CA LYS A 53 -1.06 -5.33 -6.91
C LYS A 53 -0.60 -3.94 -6.51
N ILE A 54 0.71 -3.79 -6.26
CA ILE A 54 1.30 -2.54 -5.75
C ILE A 54 1.05 -1.39 -6.72
N TRP A 55 1.28 -1.58 -8.01
CA TRP A 55 1.10 -0.54 -9.02
C TRP A 55 -0.33 0.02 -9.08
N TYR A 56 -1.35 -0.80 -8.82
CA TYR A 56 -2.75 -0.39 -8.76
C TYR A 56 -3.11 0.28 -7.42
N LEU A 57 -2.73 -0.36 -6.32
CA LEU A 57 -3.12 0.09 -4.98
C LEU A 57 -2.47 1.41 -4.58
N TYR A 58 -1.21 1.62 -5.00
CA TYR A 58 -0.41 2.76 -4.55
C TYR A 58 -0.30 3.88 -5.58
N SER A 59 -0.87 3.76 -6.77
CA SER A 59 -0.94 4.86 -7.71
C SER A 59 -2.30 5.56 -7.66
N PRO A 60 -2.38 6.88 -7.89
CA PRO A 60 -3.65 7.59 -7.88
C PRO A 60 -4.57 7.09 -8.99
N SER A 61 -5.84 6.83 -8.69
CA SER A 61 -6.82 6.28 -9.64
C SER A 61 -7.06 7.13 -10.90
N GLY A 62 -6.73 8.42 -10.86
CA GLY A 62 -6.81 9.33 -12.02
C GLY A 62 -5.45 9.66 -12.65
N ALA A 63 -4.38 8.94 -12.30
CA ALA A 63 -3.04 9.22 -12.79
C ALA A 63 -2.91 8.93 -14.28
N ARG A 64 -2.07 9.73 -14.96
CA ARG A 64 -1.80 9.58 -16.40
C ARG A 64 -1.19 8.22 -16.75
N SER A 65 -0.42 7.62 -15.83
CA SER A 65 0.15 6.28 -15.99
C SER A 65 -0.90 5.19 -16.21
N HIS A 66 -2.10 5.28 -15.63
CA HIS A 66 -3.17 4.33 -15.91
C HIS A 66 -3.67 4.41 -17.35
N TYR A 67 -3.80 5.64 -17.88
CA TYR A 67 -4.17 5.85 -19.28
C TYR A 67 -3.07 5.35 -20.22
N GLU A 68 -1.81 5.67 -19.92
CA GLU A 68 -0.64 5.23 -20.69
C GLU A 68 -0.51 3.70 -20.70
N HIS A 69 -0.78 3.05 -19.57
CA HIS A 69 -0.82 1.59 -19.45
C HIS A 69 -1.98 0.98 -20.25
N ALA A 70 -3.16 1.62 -20.25
CA ALA A 70 -4.29 1.15 -21.04
C ALA A 70 -3.99 1.19 -22.54
N ILE A 71 -3.30 2.24 -23.04
CA ILE A 71 -2.83 2.33 -24.42
C ILE A 71 -1.83 1.22 -24.74
N ALA A 72 -0.87 0.98 -23.85
CA ALA A 72 0.10 -0.11 -24.03
C ALA A 72 -0.60 -1.48 -24.12
N ASN A 73 -1.57 -1.75 -23.26
CA ASN A 73 -2.36 -2.97 -23.28
C ASN A 73 -3.20 -3.10 -24.56
N GLU A 74 -3.87 -2.01 -24.99
CA GLU A 74 -4.62 -2.00 -26.23
C GLU A 74 -3.70 -2.27 -27.44
N PHE A 75 -2.50 -1.69 -27.45
CA PHE A 75 -1.53 -1.92 -28.53
C PHE A 75 -1.16 -3.39 -28.68
N PHE A 76 -0.99 -4.11 -27.57
CA PHE A 76 -0.65 -5.53 -27.59
C PHE A 76 -1.87 -6.46 -27.69
N ASN A 77 -3.09 -5.92 -27.91
CA ASN A 77 -4.36 -6.66 -27.96
C ASN A 77 -4.61 -7.54 -26.70
N ASP A 78 -4.28 -7.01 -25.56
CA ASP A 78 -4.26 -7.75 -24.32
C ASP A 78 -5.68 -8.06 -23.80
N ARG A 79 -6.18 -9.26 -24.06
CA ARG A 79 -7.50 -9.73 -23.62
C ARG A 79 -7.52 -10.26 -22.17
N GLY A 80 -6.39 -10.40 -21.52
CA GLY A 80 -6.31 -11.00 -20.19
C GLY A 80 -5.20 -10.43 -19.28
N GLY A 81 -4.52 -9.36 -19.70
CA GLY A 81 -3.34 -8.83 -19.02
C GLY A 81 -2.06 -9.54 -19.42
N LYS A 82 -0.94 -8.85 -19.29
CA LYS A 82 0.37 -9.43 -19.58
C LYS A 82 0.86 -10.26 -18.41
N PHE A 83 1.43 -11.41 -18.73
CA PHE A 83 2.29 -12.14 -17.83
C PHE A 83 3.71 -11.60 -17.96
N TRP A 84 4.35 -11.28 -16.86
CA TRP A 84 5.77 -10.98 -16.81
C TRP A 84 6.40 -11.57 -15.55
N ALA A 85 7.53 -12.16 -15.71
CA ALA A 85 8.41 -12.56 -14.63
C ALA A 85 9.84 -12.29 -15.05
N GLU A 86 10.65 -11.84 -14.13
CA GLU A 86 12.06 -11.54 -14.33
C GLU A 86 12.88 -12.39 -13.38
N LEU A 87 13.98 -12.95 -13.89
CA LEU A 87 14.92 -13.69 -13.07
C LEU A 87 16.28 -13.01 -13.16
N THR A 88 16.73 -12.46 -12.04
CA THR A 88 18.06 -11.84 -11.94
C THR A 88 19.10 -12.86 -11.51
N ILE A 89 20.23 -12.86 -12.18
CA ILE A 89 21.39 -13.72 -11.92
C ILE A 89 22.56 -12.84 -11.53
N THR A 90 23.15 -13.10 -10.37
CA THR A 90 24.35 -12.41 -9.89
C THR A 90 25.38 -13.41 -9.41
N ALA A 91 26.67 -13.03 -9.48
CA ALA A 91 27.72 -13.85 -8.88
C ALA A 91 27.65 -13.74 -7.34
N LYS A 92 27.82 -14.86 -6.61
CA LYS A 92 27.83 -14.85 -5.13
C LYS A 92 28.91 -14.00 -4.52
N ASP A 93 30.02 -13.83 -5.22
CA ASP A 93 31.15 -12.97 -4.84
C ASP A 93 31.03 -11.53 -5.37
N PHE A 94 29.88 -11.16 -5.97
CA PHE A 94 29.63 -9.87 -6.62
C PHE A 94 30.66 -9.51 -7.72
N GLY A 95 31.42 -10.49 -8.18
CA GLY A 95 32.39 -10.35 -9.28
C GLY A 95 31.76 -10.46 -10.66
N SER A 96 32.63 -10.52 -11.69
CA SER A 96 32.20 -10.61 -13.07
C SER A 96 31.55 -11.95 -13.43
N LEU A 97 30.38 -11.89 -14.07
CA LEU A 97 29.72 -13.05 -14.68
C LEU A 97 30.39 -13.50 -16.00
N LEU A 98 31.28 -12.68 -16.57
CA LEU A 98 32.02 -13.04 -17.81
C LEU A 98 33.11 -14.10 -17.60
N ARG A 99 33.40 -14.48 -16.37
CA ARG A 99 34.28 -15.60 -16.06
C ARG A 99 33.73 -16.90 -16.70
N PRO A 100 34.56 -17.71 -17.40
CA PRO A 100 34.06 -18.80 -18.24
C PRO A 100 33.10 -19.78 -17.53
N LYS A 101 33.41 -20.13 -16.26
CA LYS A 101 32.54 -21.01 -15.46
C LYS A 101 31.18 -20.38 -15.16
N TYR A 102 31.18 -19.09 -14.83
CA TYR A 102 29.96 -18.35 -14.46
C TYR A 102 29.06 -18.12 -15.67
N LEU A 103 29.67 -17.67 -16.81
CA LEU A 103 28.92 -17.43 -18.03
C LEU A 103 28.31 -18.72 -18.60
N ASN A 104 29.04 -19.84 -18.54
CA ASN A 104 28.48 -21.15 -18.91
C ASN A 104 27.30 -21.54 -18.01
N THR A 105 27.38 -21.29 -16.69
CA THR A 105 26.28 -21.56 -15.77
C THR A 105 25.07 -20.70 -16.10
N VAL A 106 25.26 -19.42 -16.46
CA VAL A 106 24.16 -18.53 -16.87
C VAL A 106 23.46 -19.09 -18.11
N VAL A 107 24.20 -19.49 -19.14
CA VAL A 107 23.63 -20.05 -20.38
C VAL A 107 22.89 -21.38 -20.13
N GLN A 108 23.49 -22.28 -19.35
CA GLN A 108 22.84 -23.55 -18.98
C GLN A 108 21.55 -23.33 -18.19
N LEU A 109 21.57 -22.33 -17.31
CA LEU A 109 20.37 -21.95 -16.54
C LEU A 109 19.30 -21.35 -17.44
N THR A 110 19.68 -20.50 -18.40
CA THR A 110 18.75 -19.92 -19.38
C THR A 110 18.06 -21.02 -20.19
N ASP A 111 18.85 -21.96 -20.73
CA ASP A 111 18.33 -23.10 -21.49
C ASP A 111 17.41 -23.99 -20.63
N PHE A 112 17.82 -24.31 -19.40
CA PHE A 112 17.03 -25.11 -18.49
C PHE A 112 15.67 -24.47 -18.16
N LEU A 113 15.66 -23.16 -17.89
CA LEU A 113 14.43 -22.44 -17.50
C LEU A 113 13.46 -22.27 -18.68
N GLN A 114 13.98 -22.16 -19.91
CA GLN A 114 13.14 -22.03 -21.09
C GLN A 114 12.60 -23.38 -21.59
N ASN A 115 13.44 -24.42 -21.57
CA ASN A 115 13.15 -25.69 -22.23
C ASN A 115 12.78 -26.82 -21.27
N ASN A 116 13.36 -26.88 -20.07
CA ASN A 116 13.28 -28.03 -19.18
C ASN A 116 12.43 -27.80 -17.93
N LEU A 117 12.17 -26.54 -17.56
CA LEU A 117 11.24 -26.23 -16.47
C LEU A 117 9.80 -26.36 -16.99
N THR A 118 9.14 -27.52 -16.71
CA THR A 118 7.83 -27.83 -17.22
C THR A 118 6.75 -27.80 -16.14
N VAL A 119 5.53 -27.43 -16.52
CA VAL A 119 4.33 -27.47 -15.66
C VAL A 119 3.24 -28.32 -16.30
N PRO A 120 2.33 -28.93 -15.50
CA PRO A 120 1.22 -29.71 -16.03
C PRO A 120 0.32 -28.82 -16.91
N CYS A 121 0.04 -29.28 -18.14
CA CYS A 121 -0.86 -28.64 -19.08
C CYS A 121 -2.02 -29.55 -19.41
N ASP A 122 -3.26 -29.08 -19.30
CA ASP A 122 -4.42 -29.85 -19.72
C ASP A 122 -4.66 -29.60 -21.23
N VAL A 123 -4.25 -30.58 -22.04
CA VAL A 123 -4.15 -30.49 -23.50
C VAL A 123 -5.48 -30.31 -24.22
N LYS A 124 -6.63 -30.49 -23.54
CA LYS A 124 -7.94 -30.57 -24.20
C LYS A 124 -8.50 -29.23 -24.69
N ASN A 125 -7.95 -28.10 -24.27
CA ASN A 125 -8.53 -26.76 -24.55
C ASN A 125 -7.50 -25.72 -25.05
N THR A 126 -6.29 -26.10 -25.36
CA THR A 126 -5.27 -25.17 -25.85
C THR A 126 -4.96 -25.38 -27.32
N THR A 127 -4.79 -24.32 -28.07
CA THR A 127 -4.25 -24.27 -29.43
C THR A 127 -2.76 -24.70 -29.49
N ILE A 128 -2.23 -25.24 -28.42
CA ILE A 128 -0.84 -25.70 -28.29
C ILE A 128 -0.68 -27.00 -29.06
N LEU A 129 0.15 -26.98 -30.04
CA LEU A 129 0.40 -28.09 -31.00
C LEU A 129 1.05 -29.34 -30.37
N ASN A 130 1.49 -29.29 -29.13
CA ASN A 130 2.20 -30.39 -28.49
C ASN A 130 1.27 -31.28 -27.63
N GLN A 131 1.27 -32.57 -27.94
CA GLN A 131 0.51 -33.61 -27.20
C GLN A 131 1.14 -34.00 -25.82
N ASN A 132 2.10 -33.22 -25.33
CA ASN A 132 2.75 -33.53 -24.04
C ASN A 132 1.90 -33.04 -22.87
N PRO A 133 1.75 -33.81 -21.78
CA PRO A 133 1.02 -33.42 -20.59
C PRO A 133 1.72 -32.33 -19.77
N ASN A 134 2.96 -31.99 -20.13
CA ASN A 134 3.78 -30.96 -19.48
C ASN A 134 4.24 -29.95 -20.52
N CYS A 135 4.04 -28.66 -20.23
CA CYS A 135 4.48 -27.56 -21.07
C CYS A 135 5.70 -26.86 -20.49
N SER A 136 6.66 -26.57 -21.35
CA SER A 136 7.81 -25.68 -21.06
C SER A 136 7.45 -24.22 -21.33
N TRP A 137 8.38 -23.28 -21.02
CA TRP A 137 8.17 -21.87 -21.34
C TRP A 137 7.92 -21.64 -22.84
N ILE A 138 8.69 -22.28 -23.71
CA ILE A 138 8.54 -22.15 -25.17
C ILE A 138 7.16 -22.60 -25.64
N ASP A 139 6.56 -23.63 -25.00
CA ASP A 139 5.23 -24.09 -25.35
C ASP A 139 4.13 -23.14 -24.86
N LEU A 140 4.38 -22.40 -23.78
CA LEU A 140 3.42 -21.48 -23.15
C LEU A 140 3.47 -20.06 -23.74
N CYS A 141 4.60 -19.66 -24.26
CA CYS A 141 4.82 -18.33 -24.74
C CYS A 141 4.12 -18.09 -26.08
N THR A 142 3.38 -16.99 -26.16
CA THR A 142 2.75 -16.48 -27.37
C THR A 142 3.16 -15.02 -27.52
N GLY A 143 4.15 -14.73 -28.35
CA GLY A 143 4.72 -13.39 -28.52
C GLY A 143 6.23 -13.41 -28.62
N PRO A 144 6.97 -12.45 -28.07
CA PRO A 144 8.43 -12.38 -28.15
C PRO A 144 9.08 -13.42 -27.22
N CYS A 145 8.97 -14.70 -27.60
CA CYS A 145 9.47 -15.83 -26.82
C CYS A 145 11.00 -15.91 -26.80
N ASN A 146 11.64 -15.15 -27.69
CA ASN A 146 13.08 -15.19 -27.92
C ASN A 146 13.86 -14.05 -27.21
N ASP A 147 13.22 -13.33 -26.28
CA ASP A 147 13.86 -12.21 -25.58
C ASP A 147 15.23 -12.61 -24.99
N ASN A 148 15.34 -13.82 -24.44
CA ASN A 148 16.56 -14.29 -23.80
C ASN A 148 17.62 -14.89 -24.76
N GLU A 149 17.34 -15.02 -26.07
CA GLU A 149 18.31 -15.54 -27.05
C GLU A 149 19.57 -14.69 -27.17
N VAL A 150 19.48 -13.44 -26.81
CA VAL A 150 20.61 -12.51 -26.73
C VAL A 150 21.76 -13.06 -25.87
N ILE A 151 21.45 -13.82 -24.80
CA ILE A 151 22.42 -14.31 -23.82
C ILE A 151 23.26 -15.47 -24.38
N PRO A 152 22.69 -16.56 -24.91
CA PRO A 152 23.49 -17.59 -25.57
C PRO A 152 24.24 -17.08 -26.82
N LEU A 153 23.63 -16.12 -27.54
CA LEU A 153 24.29 -15.49 -28.69
C LEU A 153 25.52 -14.67 -28.27
N PHE A 154 25.39 -13.87 -27.22
CA PHE A 154 26.52 -13.15 -26.60
C PHE A 154 27.63 -14.12 -26.17
N HIS A 155 27.27 -15.21 -25.49
CA HIS A 155 28.21 -16.23 -25.02
C HIS A 155 28.98 -16.87 -26.19
N LEU A 156 28.28 -17.23 -27.27
CA LEU A 156 28.89 -17.83 -28.45
C LEU A 156 29.99 -16.92 -29.04
N ILE A 157 29.71 -15.62 -29.14
CA ILE A 157 30.64 -14.65 -29.71
C ILE A 157 31.77 -14.33 -28.72
N TYR A 158 31.45 -14.23 -27.44
CA TYR A 158 32.44 -13.95 -26.40
C TYR A 158 33.46 -15.05 -26.27
N HIS A 159 33.08 -16.32 -26.37
CA HIS A 159 33.97 -17.48 -26.32
C HIS A 159 34.88 -17.60 -27.55
N LYS A 160 34.39 -17.24 -28.76
CA LYS A 160 35.17 -17.23 -29.98
C LYS A 160 36.18 -16.06 -30.07
N ARG A 161 36.35 -15.28 -29.02
CA ARG A 161 37.23 -14.10 -28.94
C ARG A 161 38.69 -14.37 -29.20
N SER A 162 39.17 -15.62 -29.09
CA SER A 162 40.56 -15.97 -29.32
C SER A 162 40.89 -16.26 -30.80
N SER A 163 39.88 -16.55 -31.62
CA SER A 163 40.03 -16.65 -33.07
C SER A 163 39.52 -15.35 -33.69
N ARG A 164 40.25 -14.73 -34.61
CA ARG A 164 39.97 -13.44 -35.25
C ARG A 164 38.49 -13.27 -35.55
N LEU A 165 37.78 -12.52 -34.66
CA LEU A 165 36.39 -12.18 -34.87
C LEU A 165 36.25 -11.41 -36.18
N HIS A 166 35.28 -11.79 -36.99
CA HIS A 166 34.89 -11.04 -38.18
C HIS A 166 34.60 -9.59 -37.78
N PRO A 167 35.03 -8.57 -38.53
CA PRO A 167 34.87 -7.15 -38.17
C PRO A 167 33.42 -6.72 -37.96
N ASN A 168 32.44 -7.50 -38.45
CA ASN A 168 31.02 -7.27 -38.32
C ASN A 168 30.42 -7.72 -36.97
N PHE A 169 31.21 -8.34 -36.08
CA PHE A 169 30.79 -8.71 -34.72
C PHE A 169 31.34 -7.70 -33.70
N ARG A 170 30.47 -6.88 -33.12
CA ARG A 170 30.84 -5.90 -32.13
C ARG A 170 30.05 -6.14 -30.86
N LEU A 171 30.72 -6.56 -29.78
CA LEU A 171 30.14 -6.69 -28.43
C LEU A 171 30.22 -5.34 -27.72
N THR A 172 29.45 -4.38 -28.20
CA THR A 172 29.33 -3.03 -27.63
C THR A 172 28.15 -2.97 -26.67
N TYR A 173 28.05 -1.91 -25.91
CA TYR A 173 26.94 -1.62 -25.00
C TYR A 173 26.41 -0.20 -25.27
N PRO A 174 25.12 0.09 -25.24
CA PRO A 174 24.01 -0.80 -24.84
C PRO A 174 23.51 -1.74 -25.95
N THR A 175 24.06 -1.64 -27.13
CA THR A 175 23.66 -2.45 -28.30
C THR A 175 24.85 -3.22 -28.83
N MET A 176 24.68 -4.51 -29.05
CA MET A 176 25.65 -5.33 -29.77
C MET A 176 25.27 -5.45 -31.24
N HIS A 177 26.28 -5.51 -32.12
CA HIS A 177 26.08 -5.61 -33.55
C HIS A 177 26.56 -6.96 -34.05
N LEU A 178 25.70 -7.63 -34.80
CA LEU A 178 25.97 -8.91 -35.46
C LEU A 178 25.62 -8.79 -36.94
N TYR A 179 26.64 -8.67 -37.79
CA TYR A 179 26.49 -8.30 -39.19
C TYR A 179 25.75 -6.95 -39.30
N ASN A 180 24.53 -6.98 -39.84
CA ASN A 180 23.66 -5.81 -40.00
C ASN A 180 22.59 -5.70 -38.92
N ASP A 181 22.50 -6.69 -38.02
CA ASP A 181 21.54 -6.71 -36.97
C ASP A 181 22.05 -6.04 -35.67
N GLU A 182 21.18 -5.28 -35.06
CA GLU A 182 21.41 -4.58 -33.80
C GLU A 182 20.55 -5.22 -32.70
N TYR A 183 21.22 -5.69 -31.63
CA TYR A 183 20.55 -6.28 -30.48
C TYR A 183 20.77 -5.41 -29.25
N TYR A 184 19.69 -4.90 -28.70
CA TYR A 184 19.75 -4.14 -27.46
C TYR A 184 19.99 -5.10 -26.28
N VAL A 185 21.12 -4.94 -25.60
CA VAL A 185 21.54 -5.77 -24.45
C VAL A 185 21.43 -5.04 -23.12
N GLY A 186 21.12 -3.74 -23.13
CA GLY A 186 21.05 -2.91 -21.93
C GLY A 186 19.95 -3.31 -20.96
N GLU A 187 18.93 -4.04 -21.41
CA GLU A 187 17.88 -4.59 -20.56
C GLU A 187 18.32 -5.86 -19.82
N HIS A 188 19.17 -6.67 -20.48
CA HIS A 188 19.64 -7.96 -19.95
C HIS A 188 20.89 -7.85 -19.09
N PHE A 189 21.75 -6.87 -19.34
CA PHE A 189 23.03 -6.75 -18.67
C PHE A 189 23.11 -5.50 -17.80
N GLY A 190 23.46 -5.68 -16.54
CA GLY A 190 23.67 -4.60 -15.59
C GLY A 190 25.04 -4.68 -14.92
N GLY A 191 25.54 -3.54 -14.43
CA GLY A 191 26.89 -3.43 -13.90
C GLY A 191 27.94 -3.63 -15.00
N VAL A 192 27.69 -3.03 -16.18
CA VAL A 192 28.51 -3.23 -17.38
C VAL A 192 29.69 -2.26 -17.39
N GLU A 193 30.90 -2.79 -17.47
CA GLU A 193 32.09 -1.99 -17.68
C GLU A 193 32.55 -2.16 -19.13
N ILE A 194 32.87 -1.03 -19.78
CA ILE A 194 33.31 -0.98 -21.17
C ILE A 194 34.80 -0.67 -21.20
N ASN A 195 35.54 -1.44 -21.99
CA ASN A 195 36.96 -1.12 -22.27
C ASN A 195 37.04 0.14 -23.14
N GLN A 196 37.63 1.22 -22.62
CA GLN A 196 37.67 2.53 -23.30
C GLN A 196 38.41 2.49 -24.65
N GLN A 197 39.36 1.58 -24.83
CA GLN A 197 40.13 1.49 -26.10
C GLN A 197 39.39 0.70 -27.18
N THR A 198 38.69 -0.36 -26.80
CA THR A 198 38.02 -1.27 -27.74
C THR A 198 36.54 -1.08 -27.85
N GLN A 199 35.95 -0.26 -26.96
CA GLN A 199 34.50 -0.04 -26.82
C GLN A 199 33.70 -1.35 -26.61
N ARG A 200 34.36 -2.40 -26.10
CA ARG A 200 33.77 -3.71 -25.87
C ARG A 200 33.44 -3.92 -24.40
N ILE A 201 32.41 -4.71 -24.18
CA ILE A 201 32.03 -5.15 -22.83
C ILE A 201 33.17 -5.93 -22.20
N SER A 202 33.66 -5.50 -21.05
CA SER A 202 34.73 -6.09 -20.25
C SER A 202 34.27 -6.75 -18.97
N ASN A 203 33.18 -6.30 -18.40
CA ASN A 203 32.57 -6.83 -17.17
C ASN A 203 31.07 -6.79 -17.25
N ILE A 204 30.37 -7.75 -16.60
CA ILE A 204 28.93 -7.78 -16.38
C ILE A 204 28.71 -8.31 -14.96
N LYS A 205 27.97 -7.60 -14.13
CA LYS A 205 27.67 -8.00 -12.74
C LYS A 205 26.30 -8.67 -12.57
N VAL A 206 25.34 -8.31 -13.41
CA VAL A 206 23.97 -8.79 -13.36
C VAL A 206 23.53 -9.23 -14.75
N VAL A 207 22.86 -10.38 -14.83
CA VAL A 207 22.12 -10.81 -16.02
C VAL A 207 20.66 -11.00 -15.65
N VAL A 208 19.76 -10.46 -16.48
CA VAL A 208 18.30 -10.56 -16.28
C VAL A 208 17.70 -11.40 -17.40
N LEU A 209 16.93 -12.41 -17.04
CA LEU A 209 16.10 -13.20 -17.93
C LEU A 209 14.66 -12.71 -17.85
N TYR A 210 14.03 -12.52 -18.99
CA TYR A 210 12.64 -12.08 -19.10
C TYR A 210 11.75 -13.23 -19.58
N PHE A 211 10.61 -13.37 -18.90
CA PHE A 211 9.53 -14.28 -19.26
C PHE A 211 8.28 -13.43 -19.45
N ARG A 212 7.96 -13.07 -20.70
CA ARG A 212 6.87 -12.18 -21.08
C ARG A 212 5.96 -12.89 -22.07
N THR A 213 4.65 -12.92 -21.78
CA THR A 213 3.63 -13.50 -22.68
C THR A 213 2.26 -12.92 -22.37
N ASP A 214 1.28 -13.19 -23.24
CA ASP A 214 -0.10 -12.74 -23.06
C ASP A 214 -0.94 -13.79 -22.34
N ARG A 215 -1.76 -13.35 -21.36
CA ARG A 215 -2.74 -14.19 -20.66
C ARG A 215 -4.02 -14.30 -21.50
N GLN A 216 -4.04 -15.19 -22.48
CA GLN A 216 -5.12 -15.29 -23.47
C GLN A 216 -6.48 -15.68 -22.90
N ASN A 217 -6.51 -16.61 -21.94
CA ASN A 217 -7.70 -17.18 -21.33
C ASN A 217 -7.45 -17.51 -19.86
N ASP A 218 -8.49 -17.63 -19.05
CA ASP A 218 -8.37 -18.02 -17.62
C ASP A 218 -7.61 -19.33 -17.42
N HIS A 219 -7.76 -20.27 -18.34
CA HIS A 219 -7.05 -21.55 -18.28
C HIS A 219 -5.53 -21.37 -18.49
N VAL A 220 -5.12 -20.63 -19.51
CA VAL A 220 -3.71 -20.30 -19.77
C VAL A 220 -3.15 -19.47 -18.63
N SER A 221 -3.94 -18.54 -18.08
CA SER A 221 -3.55 -17.75 -16.90
C SER A 221 -3.21 -18.65 -15.71
N ASN A 222 -4.01 -19.67 -15.41
CA ASN A 222 -3.75 -20.61 -14.33
C ASN A 222 -2.49 -21.45 -14.55
N ILE A 223 -2.19 -21.82 -15.80
CA ILE A 223 -0.94 -22.53 -16.14
C ILE A 223 0.27 -21.62 -15.98
N LEU A 224 0.18 -20.37 -16.44
CA LEU A 224 1.23 -19.37 -16.26
C LEU A 224 1.48 -19.07 -14.79
N ASP A 225 0.43 -18.99 -13.98
CA ASP A 225 0.55 -18.84 -12.53
C ASP A 225 1.27 -20.04 -11.89
N SER A 226 1.01 -21.25 -12.40
CA SER A 226 1.69 -22.46 -11.94
C SER A 226 3.16 -22.47 -12.37
N PHE A 227 3.46 -21.95 -13.56
CA PHE A 227 4.84 -21.77 -14.04
C PHE A 227 5.60 -20.79 -13.16
N GLU A 228 5.00 -19.66 -12.84
CA GLU A 228 5.58 -18.64 -11.97
C GLU A 228 5.86 -19.18 -10.56
N ASP A 229 4.92 -19.94 -9.97
CA ASP A 229 5.11 -20.58 -8.67
C ASP A 229 6.28 -21.59 -8.71
N LYS A 230 6.41 -22.34 -9.79
CA LYS A 230 7.50 -23.28 -9.98
C LYS A 230 8.83 -22.58 -10.20
N LEU A 231 8.85 -21.48 -10.98
CA LEU A 231 10.03 -20.65 -11.20
C LEU A 231 10.52 -20.05 -9.87
N HIS A 232 9.61 -19.51 -9.06
CA HIS A 232 9.92 -18.97 -7.74
C HIS A 232 10.42 -20.05 -6.77
N SER A 233 9.75 -21.20 -6.72
CA SER A 233 10.16 -22.35 -5.90
C SER A 233 11.55 -22.85 -6.32
N TYR A 234 11.80 -22.94 -7.62
CA TYR A 234 13.11 -23.30 -8.14
C TYR A 234 14.18 -22.31 -7.70
N ALA A 235 13.93 -21.01 -7.83
CA ALA A 235 14.88 -19.98 -7.45
C ALA A 235 15.21 -19.99 -5.95
N THR A 236 14.24 -20.28 -5.09
CA THR A 236 14.42 -20.36 -3.62
C THR A 236 15.20 -21.61 -3.19
N THR A 237 15.07 -22.72 -3.94
CA THR A 237 15.74 -24.00 -3.64
C THR A 237 17.03 -24.20 -4.40
N TYR A 238 17.35 -23.30 -5.36
CA TYR A 238 18.54 -23.42 -6.20
C TYR A 238 19.81 -23.13 -5.40
N GLU A 239 20.58 -24.18 -5.16
CA GLU A 239 21.89 -24.08 -4.54
C GLU A 239 23.00 -24.25 -5.58
N ASN A 240 23.66 -23.16 -5.93
CA ASN A 240 24.84 -23.19 -6.79
C ASN A 240 25.99 -22.44 -6.10
N PRO A 241 27.22 -22.95 -6.11
CA PRO A 241 28.33 -22.29 -5.46
C PRO A 241 28.77 -20.98 -6.13
N GLN A 242 28.37 -20.75 -7.38
CA GLN A 242 28.87 -19.65 -8.22
C GLN A 242 27.88 -18.49 -8.30
N VAL A 243 26.61 -18.77 -8.57
CA VAL A 243 25.59 -17.77 -8.86
C VAL A 243 24.44 -17.80 -7.85
N ASN A 244 23.87 -16.65 -7.64
CA ASN A 244 22.63 -16.45 -6.92
C ASN A 244 21.54 -16.03 -7.91
N ILE A 245 20.33 -16.58 -7.76
CA ILE A 245 19.18 -16.25 -8.60
C ILE A 245 18.03 -15.75 -7.76
N THR A 246 17.33 -14.74 -8.26
CA THR A 246 16.13 -14.20 -7.62
C THR A 246 15.06 -13.91 -8.66
N VAL A 247 13.80 -14.16 -8.30
CA VAL A 247 12.64 -13.94 -9.18
C VAL A 247 11.91 -12.69 -8.73
N ASN A 248 11.55 -11.85 -9.68
CA ASN A 248 10.73 -10.68 -9.53
C ASN A 248 9.51 -10.79 -10.45
N SER A 249 8.30 -10.66 -9.89
CA SER A 249 7.04 -10.67 -10.63
C SER A 249 5.94 -10.08 -9.78
N ASP A 250 4.83 -9.66 -10.39
CA ASP A 250 3.67 -9.10 -9.66
C ASP A 250 3.15 -10.06 -8.58
N ARG A 251 3.11 -11.36 -8.88
CA ARG A 251 2.61 -12.36 -7.94
C ARG A 251 3.57 -12.63 -6.79
N VAL A 252 4.88 -12.69 -7.07
CA VAL A 252 5.91 -12.82 -6.02
C VAL A 252 5.88 -11.60 -5.10
N ILE A 253 5.78 -10.41 -5.68
CA ILE A 253 5.64 -9.17 -4.91
C ILE A 253 4.38 -9.21 -4.05
N ALA A 254 3.22 -9.56 -4.62
CA ALA A 254 1.96 -9.66 -3.89
C ALA A 254 2.02 -10.69 -2.75
N LYS A 255 2.68 -11.84 -2.96
CA LYS A 255 2.91 -12.85 -1.92
C LYS A 255 3.79 -12.34 -0.78
N GLU A 256 4.87 -11.62 -1.09
CA GLU A 256 5.76 -11.06 -0.08
C GLU A 256 5.09 -9.91 0.70
N VAL A 257 4.29 -9.07 0.05
CA VAL A 257 3.46 -8.05 0.72
C VAL A 257 2.44 -8.71 1.65
N ARG A 258 1.78 -9.76 1.20
CA ARG A 258 0.89 -10.56 2.04
C ARG A 258 1.62 -11.19 3.23
N ARG A 259 2.79 -11.79 2.98
CA ARG A 259 3.64 -12.37 4.04
C ARG A 259 4.01 -11.33 5.08
N ASN A 260 4.39 -10.13 4.66
CA ASN A 260 4.69 -9.02 5.56
C ASN A 260 3.46 -8.64 6.41
N GLY A 261 2.29 -8.47 5.78
CA GLY A 261 1.04 -8.21 6.51
C GLY A 261 0.70 -9.31 7.51
N MET A 262 0.79 -10.58 7.10
CA MET A 262 0.51 -11.73 7.98
C MET A 262 1.51 -11.85 9.15
N SER A 263 2.73 -11.36 9.00
CA SER A 263 3.73 -11.33 10.07
C SER A 263 3.31 -10.45 11.26
N ALA A 264 2.33 -9.56 11.06
CA ALA A 264 1.76 -8.74 12.13
C ALA A 264 0.80 -9.51 13.08
N ILE A 265 0.26 -10.67 12.66
CA ILE A 265 -0.73 -11.43 13.46
C ILE A 265 -0.26 -11.81 14.87
N PRO A 266 0.99 -12.30 15.09
CA PRO A 266 1.48 -12.57 16.45
C PRO A 266 1.48 -11.33 17.34
N TYR A 267 1.85 -10.18 16.79
CA TYR A 267 1.83 -8.90 17.53
C TYR A 267 0.41 -8.45 17.87
N PHE A 268 -0.56 -8.77 17.02
CA PHE A 268 -1.98 -8.57 17.31
C PHE A 268 -2.43 -9.34 18.57
N SER A 269 -2.04 -10.60 18.69
CA SER A 269 -2.34 -11.42 19.87
C SER A 269 -1.69 -10.86 21.15
N ILE A 270 -0.45 -10.35 21.05
CA ILE A 270 0.24 -9.69 22.17
C ILE A 270 -0.49 -8.38 22.56
N SER A 271 -0.94 -7.60 21.57
CA SER A 271 -1.69 -6.36 21.82
C SER A 271 -3.01 -6.64 22.55
N ILE A 272 -3.79 -7.64 22.11
CA ILE A 272 -5.03 -8.06 22.79
C ILE A 272 -4.76 -8.45 24.24
N LEU A 273 -3.72 -9.26 24.48
CA LEU A 273 -3.36 -9.69 25.81
C LEU A 273 -2.91 -8.53 26.71
N SER A 274 -2.14 -7.59 26.15
CA SER A 274 -1.69 -6.40 26.85
C SER A 274 -2.86 -5.52 27.28
N VAL A 275 -3.80 -5.24 26.36
CA VAL A 275 -5.01 -4.46 26.64
C VAL A 275 -5.88 -5.19 27.66
N PHE A 276 -6.03 -6.53 27.55
CA PHE A 276 -6.77 -7.32 28.52
C PHE A 276 -6.21 -7.17 29.95
N ILE A 277 -4.89 -7.33 30.10
CA ILE A 277 -4.21 -7.18 31.39
C ILE A 277 -4.38 -5.76 31.93
N PHE A 278 -4.26 -4.76 31.05
CA PHE A 278 -4.42 -3.35 31.45
C PHE A 278 -5.85 -3.05 31.95
N ILE A 279 -6.88 -3.50 31.23
CA ILE A 279 -8.29 -3.38 31.65
C ILE A 279 -8.49 -4.12 32.98
N LEU A 280 -7.92 -5.33 33.13
CA LEU A 280 -8.06 -6.14 34.33
C LEU A 280 -7.46 -5.45 35.56
N ILE A 281 -6.26 -4.87 35.44
CA ILE A 281 -5.59 -4.16 36.53
C ILE A 281 -6.39 -2.91 36.91
N THR A 282 -6.78 -2.12 35.91
CA THR A 282 -7.50 -0.84 36.12
C THR A 282 -8.90 -1.06 36.67
N ASN A 283 -9.58 -2.18 36.27
CA ASN A 283 -10.94 -2.49 36.70
C ASN A 283 -11.01 -3.23 38.02
N ARG A 284 -9.87 -3.50 38.68
CA ARG A 284 -9.88 -4.20 39.98
C ARG A 284 -10.49 -3.34 41.08
N ARG A 285 -11.51 -3.90 41.76
CA ARG A 285 -12.16 -3.30 42.95
C ARG A 285 -11.86 -4.19 44.16
N GLU A 286 -11.47 -3.60 45.29
CA GLU A 286 -11.14 -4.35 46.51
C GLU A 286 -12.32 -5.14 47.07
N HIS A 287 -13.53 -4.66 46.85
CA HIS A 287 -14.78 -5.25 47.42
C HIS A 287 -15.52 -6.20 46.48
N PHE A 288 -15.05 -6.38 45.21
CA PHE A 288 -15.68 -7.25 44.23
C PHE A 288 -14.84 -8.48 43.96
N PRO A 289 -15.46 -9.64 43.63
CA PRO A 289 -14.72 -10.84 43.30
C PRO A 289 -13.87 -10.64 42.04
N LEU A 290 -12.70 -11.24 41.97
CA LEU A 290 -11.79 -11.16 40.81
C LEU A 290 -12.49 -11.59 39.51
N THR A 291 -13.41 -12.55 39.61
CA THR A 291 -14.23 -13.04 38.48
C THR A 291 -15.01 -11.92 37.79
N HIS A 292 -15.54 -10.92 38.53
CA HIS A 292 -16.21 -9.77 37.95
C HIS A 292 -15.27 -8.94 37.07
N SER A 293 -14.05 -8.63 37.59
CA SER A 293 -13.07 -7.87 36.80
C SER A 293 -12.60 -8.63 35.57
N ILE A 294 -12.42 -9.95 35.63
CA ILE A 294 -12.07 -10.79 34.50
C ILE A 294 -13.16 -10.79 33.43
N VAL A 295 -14.42 -11.00 33.83
CA VAL A 295 -15.55 -11.01 32.89
C VAL A 295 -15.72 -9.66 32.21
N MET A 296 -15.64 -8.57 32.94
CA MET A 296 -15.76 -7.23 32.38
C MET A 296 -14.60 -6.89 31.42
N SER A 297 -13.37 -7.31 31.75
CA SER A 297 -12.22 -7.11 30.85
C SER A 297 -12.39 -7.93 29.55
N PHE A 298 -12.90 -9.13 29.64
CA PHE A 298 -13.14 -9.99 28.49
C PHE A 298 -14.25 -9.42 27.58
N LEU A 299 -15.38 -9.00 28.16
CA LEU A 299 -16.49 -8.40 27.43
C LEU A 299 -16.10 -7.06 26.77
N GLY A 300 -15.25 -6.26 27.44
CA GLY A 300 -14.75 -5.00 26.91
C GLY A 300 -13.89 -5.17 25.64
N ILE A 301 -13.20 -6.30 25.46
CA ILE A 301 -12.41 -6.59 24.27
C ILE A 301 -13.23 -7.26 23.18
N ILE A 302 -14.22 -8.06 23.55
CA ILE A 302 -15.08 -8.76 22.57
C ILE A 302 -15.84 -7.76 21.69
N GLY A 303 -16.33 -6.63 22.24
CA GLY A 303 -17.02 -5.61 21.46
C GLY A 303 -16.24 -5.14 20.25
N PRO A 304 -15.04 -4.55 20.43
CA PRO A 304 -14.16 -4.16 19.33
C PRO A 304 -13.79 -5.30 18.36
N LEU A 305 -13.50 -6.50 18.88
CA LEU A 305 -13.22 -7.67 18.02
C LEU A 305 -14.42 -8.06 17.15
N MET A 306 -15.63 -8.02 17.68
CA MET A 306 -16.83 -8.23 16.89
C MET A 306 -17.03 -7.15 15.84
N ALA A 307 -16.74 -5.87 16.15
CA ALA A 307 -16.82 -4.78 15.20
C ALA A 307 -15.84 -4.99 14.03
N VAL A 308 -14.60 -5.38 14.30
CA VAL A 308 -13.61 -5.75 13.30
C VAL A 308 -14.10 -6.89 12.40
N ALA A 309 -14.56 -7.99 13.00
CA ALA A 309 -15.06 -9.15 12.27
C ALA A 309 -16.26 -8.80 11.38
N THR A 310 -17.22 -8.05 11.94
CA THR A 310 -18.42 -7.60 11.20
C THR A 310 -18.02 -6.70 10.03
N THR A 311 -17.07 -5.78 10.23
CA THR A 311 -16.61 -4.86 9.18
C THR A 311 -16.00 -5.63 8.02
N PHE A 312 -15.07 -6.54 8.25
CA PHE A 312 -14.48 -7.34 7.18
C PHE A 312 -15.55 -8.13 6.42
N CYS A 313 -16.39 -8.84 7.15
CA CYS A 313 -17.43 -9.67 6.54
C CYS A 313 -18.44 -8.85 5.74
N LEU A 314 -18.85 -7.69 6.26
CA LEU A 314 -19.81 -6.81 5.60
C LEU A 314 -19.22 -6.23 4.30
N LEU A 315 -17.98 -5.75 4.34
CA LEU A 315 -17.34 -5.16 3.15
C LEU A 315 -17.05 -6.22 2.09
N PHE A 316 -16.69 -7.46 2.46
CA PHE A 316 -16.58 -8.56 1.51
C PHE A 316 -17.94 -8.88 0.87
N LEU A 317 -19.03 -8.82 1.63
CA LEU A 317 -20.38 -9.02 1.08
C LEU A 317 -20.71 -7.98 0.01
N PHE A 318 -20.27 -6.72 0.19
CA PHE A 318 -20.42 -5.64 -0.80
C PHE A 318 -19.39 -5.70 -1.95
N GLY A 319 -18.43 -6.65 -1.92
CA GLY A 319 -17.46 -6.85 -3.00
C GLY A 319 -16.24 -5.95 -2.92
N PHE A 320 -15.94 -5.35 -1.75
CA PHE A 320 -14.69 -4.62 -1.57
C PHE A 320 -13.52 -5.58 -1.38
N PRO A 321 -12.36 -5.34 -2.06
CA PRO A 321 -11.19 -6.20 -1.95
C PRO A 321 -10.51 -6.04 -0.58
N PHE A 322 -9.93 -7.13 -0.13
CA PHE A 322 -8.99 -7.12 0.99
C PHE A 322 -7.60 -6.75 0.49
N ASN A 323 -6.89 -5.90 1.23
CA ASN A 323 -5.46 -5.64 1.01
C ASN A 323 -4.67 -5.76 2.32
N SER A 324 -3.35 -5.95 2.21
CA SER A 324 -2.50 -6.18 3.38
C SER A 324 -2.42 -5.00 4.35
N ILE A 325 -2.64 -3.76 3.89
CA ILE A 325 -2.66 -2.56 4.76
C ILE A 325 -3.87 -2.59 5.70
N THR A 326 -5.00 -3.16 5.28
CA THR A 326 -6.20 -3.24 6.12
C THR A 326 -5.99 -4.08 7.38
N LEU A 327 -4.93 -4.92 7.45
CA LEU A 327 -4.54 -5.63 8.67
C LEU A 327 -4.08 -4.73 9.82
N VAL A 328 -3.80 -3.47 9.57
CA VAL A 328 -3.49 -2.49 10.62
C VAL A 328 -4.75 -2.05 11.36
N MET A 329 -5.92 -2.06 10.70
CA MET A 329 -7.19 -1.62 11.28
C MET A 329 -7.57 -2.34 12.59
N PRO A 330 -7.43 -3.67 12.75
CA PRO A 330 -7.75 -4.35 14.01
C PRO A 330 -6.97 -3.83 15.22
N PHE A 331 -5.67 -3.49 15.06
CA PHE A 331 -4.88 -2.89 16.15
C PHE A 331 -5.49 -1.57 16.63
N LEU A 332 -5.89 -0.78 15.64
CA LEU A 332 -6.44 0.54 15.84
C LEU A 332 -7.78 0.49 16.56
N ILE A 333 -8.69 -0.39 16.12
CA ILE A 333 -10.03 -0.52 16.70
C ILE A 333 -9.98 -1.07 18.13
N ILE A 334 -9.06 -1.98 18.45
CA ILE A 334 -8.89 -2.46 19.80
C ILE A 334 -8.41 -1.33 20.73
N GLY A 335 -7.50 -0.47 20.26
CA GLY A 335 -7.05 0.70 21.02
C GLY A 335 -8.19 1.65 21.31
N VAL A 336 -8.91 2.11 20.27
CA VAL A 336 -10.04 3.06 20.37
C VAL A 336 -11.17 2.49 21.22
N GLY A 337 -11.59 1.26 20.94
CA GLY A 337 -12.72 0.65 21.66
C GLY A 337 -12.43 0.36 23.12
N SER A 338 -11.14 0.13 23.48
CA SER A 338 -10.79 -0.02 24.90
C SER A 338 -10.94 1.28 25.69
N ASP A 339 -10.70 2.44 25.09
CA ASP A 339 -10.85 3.73 25.73
C ASP A 339 -12.33 4.00 26.10
N ASP A 340 -13.24 3.68 25.21
CA ASP A 340 -14.70 3.78 25.46
C ASP A 340 -15.15 2.89 26.63
N VAL A 341 -14.61 1.67 26.73
CA VAL A 341 -14.84 0.75 27.85
C VAL A 341 -14.40 1.38 29.18
N PHE A 342 -13.22 2.03 29.22
CA PHE A 342 -12.74 2.71 30.42
C PHE A 342 -13.65 3.85 30.83
N ILE A 343 -14.16 4.64 29.89
CA ILE A 343 -15.06 5.74 30.18
C ILE A 343 -16.36 5.22 30.82
N ILE A 344 -16.99 4.20 30.20
CA ILE A 344 -18.23 3.62 30.72
C ILE A 344 -18.04 3.07 32.12
N ILE A 345 -16.98 2.28 32.36
CA ILE A 345 -16.66 1.71 33.66
C ILE A 345 -16.35 2.80 34.68
N HIS A 346 -15.65 3.86 34.30
CA HIS A 346 -15.33 4.98 35.21
C HIS A 346 -16.59 5.74 35.63
N CYS A 347 -17.45 6.09 34.66
CA CYS A 347 -18.71 6.75 34.96
C CYS A 347 -19.61 5.87 35.84
N MET A 348 -19.70 4.56 35.58
CA MET A 348 -20.48 3.63 36.44
C MET A 348 -19.97 3.60 37.89
N ARG A 349 -18.68 3.75 38.11
CA ARG A 349 -18.08 3.79 39.46
C ARG A 349 -18.44 5.05 40.24
N ARG A 350 -18.76 6.13 39.58
CA ARG A 350 -19.10 7.43 40.17
C ARG A 350 -20.57 7.56 40.52
N THR A 351 -21.43 6.67 39.97
CA THR A 351 -22.85 6.68 40.29
C THR A 351 -23.14 6.35 41.76
N ASN A 352 -24.24 6.87 42.30
CA ASN A 352 -24.63 6.65 43.67
C ASN A 352 -25.06 5.18 43.89
N PRO A 353 -24.39 4.39 44.76
CA PRO A 353 -24.72 2.97 44.97
C PRO A 353 -26.10 2.74 45.63
N LYS A 354 -26.78 3.81 46.10
CA LYS A 354 -28.14 3.74 46.67
C LYS A 354 -29.22 3.79 45.59
N HIS A 355 -28.91 4.23 44.37
CA HIS A 355 -29.88 4.28 43.26
C HIS A 355 -30.18 2.87 42.74
N SER A 356 -31.29 2.70 42.07
CA SER A 356 -31.61 1.46 41.38
C SER A 356 -30.59 1.21 40.25
N LEU A 357 -30.37 -0.04 39.85
CA LEU A 357 -29.46 -0.34 38.75
C LEU A 357 -29.86 0.36 37.46
N GLU A 358 -31.18 0.52 37.22
CA GLU A 358 -31.68 1.29 36.05
C GLU A 358 -31.23 2.74 36.08
N GLU A 359 -31.27 3.37 37.23
CA GLU A 359 -30.86 4.77 37.41
C GLU A 359 -29.35 4.91 37.32
N GLN A 360 -28.57 3.98 37.91
CA GLN A 360 -27.11 3.98 37.79
C GLN A 360 -26.64 3.86 36.33
N ILE A 361 -27.25 2.97 35.54
CA ILE A 361 -26.94 2.84 34.10
C ILE A 361 -27.39 4.08 33.34
N ALA A 362 -28.54 4.67 33.66
CA ALA A 362 -29.02 5.90 33.03
C ALA A 362 -28.06 7.08 33.29
N GLU A 363 -27.62 7.27 34.55
CA GLU A 363 -26.61 8.26 34.93
C GLU A 363 -25.28 8.02 34.23
N THR A 364 -24.81 6.75 34.15
CA THR A 364 -23.59 6.34 33.46
C THR A 364 -23.65 6.75 32.00
N MET A 365 -24.75 6.43 31.30
CA MET A 365 -24.91 6.74 29.90
C MET A 365 -25.11 8.25 29.64
N GLU A 366 -25.75 8.97 30.54
CA GLU A 366 -25.90 10.43 30.50
C GLU A 366 -24.54 11.14 30.54
N GLU A 367 -23.60 10.61 31.34
CA GLU A 367 -22.24 11.16 31.49
C GLU A 367 -21.28 10.66 30.40
N ALA A 368 -21.24 9.35 30.16
CA ALA A 368 -20.30 8.71 29.21
C ALA A 368 -20.69 8.91 27.74
N GLY A 369 -21.99 8.82 27.41
CA GLY A 369 -22.49 8.81 26.04
C GLY A 369 -22.05 10.00 25.20
N PRO A 370 -22.19 11.24 25.64
CA PRO A 370 -21.71 12.39 24.87
C PRO A 370 -20.19 12.38 24.62
N SER A 371 -19.39 11.88 25.60
CA SER A 371 -17.94 11.80 25.47
C SER A 371 -17.53 10.82 24.41
N ILE A 372 -18.05 9.59 24.48
CA ILE A 372 -17.82 8.53 23.49
C ILE A 372 -18.30 8.94 22.10
N THR A 373 -19.39 9.73 22.02
CA THR A 373 -19.88 10.22 20.72
C THR A 373 -18.92 11.22 20.09
N VAL A 374 -18.30 12.10 20.87
CA VAL A 374 -17.32 13.05 20.34
C VAL A 374 -16.10 12.30 19.78
N THR A 375 -15.52 11.38 20.56
CA THR A 375 -14.33 10.62 20.15
C THR A 375 -14.60 9.74 18.91
N SER A 376 -15.71 9.01 18.91
CA SER A 376 -16.08 8.18 17.77
C SER A 376 -16.42 9.00 16.53
N LEU A 377 -17.13 10.13 16.67
CA LEU A 377 -17.48 11.00 15.55
C LEU A 377 -16.24 11.63 14.91
N THR A 378 -15.30 12.10 15.71
CA THR A 378 -14.05 12.68 15.21
C THR A 378 -13.21 11.64 14.46
N ASN A 379 -13.13 10.43 14.96
CA ASN A 379 -12.45 9.33 14.27
C ASN A 379 -13.16 8.94 12.95
N ILE A 380 -14.50 8.84 12.94
CA ILE A 380 -15.29 8.59 11.73
C ILE A 380 -15.06 9.70 10.69
N LEU A 381 -15.05 10.97 11.10
CA LEU A 381 -14.82 12.09 10.18
C LEU A 381 -13.39 12.08 9.62
N SER A 382 -12.38 11.81 10.45
CA SER A 382 -10.98 11.72 10.01
C SER A 382 -10.78 10.66 8.93
N PHE A 383 -11.24 9.43 9.20
CA PHE A 383 -11.15 8.34 8.23
C PHE A 383 -12.12 8.55 7.05
N GLY A 384 -13.28 9.15 7.28
CA GLY A 384 -14.23 9.52 6.23
C GLY A 384 -13.64 10.44 5.17
N ILE A 385 -12.82 11.42 5.56
CA ILE A 385 -12.07 12.28 4.65
C ILE A 385 -11.00 11.47 3.92
N GLY A 386 -10.32 10.55 4.61
CA GLY A 386 -9.34 9.67 4.01
C GLY A 386 -9.90 8.77 2.89
N ILE A 387 -11.19 8.45 2.90
CA ILE A 387 -11.85 7.71 1.80
C ILE A 387 -11.79 8.48 0.47
N LEU A 388 -11.79 9.80 0.53
CA LEU A 388 -11.78 10.65 -0.66
C LEU A 388 -10.38 10.78 -1.31
N THR A 389 -9.36 10.20 -0.72
CA THR A 389 -8.00 10.21 -1.31
C THR A 389 -7.96 9.43 -2.62
N PRO A 390 -7.25 9.92 -3.63
CA PRO A 390 -7.18 9.25 -4.93
C PRO A 390 -6.39 7.93 -4.92
N THR A 391 -5.61 7.66 -3.86
CA THR A 391 -4.80 6.43 -3.75
C THR A 391 -5.65 5.28 -3.20
N PRO A 392 -5.91 4.20 -3.98
CA PRO A 392 -6.84 3.14 -3.61
C PRO A 392 -6.51 2.43 -2.30
N ALA A 393 -5.21 2.20 -2.00
CA ALA A 393 -4.78 1.56 -0.75
C ALA A 393 -5.21 2.36 0.49
N ILE A 394 -5.05 3.69 0.43
CA ILE A 394 -5.40 4.60 1.52
C ILE A 394 -6.92 4.69 1.66
N SER A 395 -7.61 4.88 0.52
CA SER A 395 -9.06 4.98 0.47
C SER A 395 -9.74 3.72 1.06
N LEU A 396 -9.27 2.53 0.67
CA LEU A 396 -9.77 1.25 1.21
C LEU A 396 -9.48 1.12 2.72
N PHE A 397 -8.25 1.40 3.16
CA PHE A 397 -7.91 1.37 4.58
C PHE A 397 -8.82 2.29 5.40
N CYS A 398 -9.02 3.52 4.93
CA CYS A 398 -9.89 4.50 5.58
C CYS A 398 -11.37 4.06 5.60
N LEU A 399 -11.85 3.43 4.52
CA LEU A 399 -13.21 2.88 4.45
C LEU A 399 -13.42 1.77 5.48
N TYR A 400 -12.49 0.78 5.53
CA TYR A 400 -12.54 -0.29 6.50
C TYR A 400 -12.51 0.25 7.93
N THR A 401 -11.63 1.20 8.20
CA THR A 401 -11.49 1.79 9.53
C THR A 401 -12.70 2.63 9.92
N CYS A 402 -13.24 3.44 9.03
CA CYS A 402 -14.41 4.28 9.27
C CYS A 402 -15.63 3.43 9.66
N ILE A 403 -15.90 2.36 8.92
CA ILE A 403 -17.01 1.44 9.21
C ILE A 403 -16.75 0.67 10.51
N ALA A 404 -15.50 0.28 10.78
CA ALA A 404 -15.15 -0.43 11.99
C ALA A 404 -15.34 0.44 13.25
N VAL A 405 -14.94 1.73 13.22
CA VAL A 405 -15.17 2.67 14.30
C VAL A 405 -16.68 2.91 14.52
N LEU A 406 -17.45 3.04 13.42
CA LEU A 406 -18.90 3.20 13.52
C LEU A 406 -19.57 1.99 14.18
N LEU A 407 -19.18 0.78 13.79
CA LEU A 407 -19.70 -0.47 14.38
C LEU A 407 -19.24 -0.65 15.82
N ASP A 408 -17.99 -0.31 16.13
CA ASP A 408 -17.48 -0.34 17.50
C ASP A 408 -18.27 0.59 18.41
N TYR A 409 -18.49 1.84 17.98
CA TYR A 409 -19.34 2.80 18.68
C TYR A 409 -20.74 2.24 18.99
N ILE A 410 -21.40 1.64 17.98
CA ILE A 410 -22.72 1.03 18.16
C ILE A 410 -22.65 -0.15 19.16
N TYR A 411 -21.61 -0.99 19.06
CA TYR A 411 -21.45 -2.16 19.92
C TYR A 411 -21.06 -1.79 21.35
N GLN A 412 -20.33 -0.72 21.55
CA GLN A 412 -20.05 -0.18 22.90
C GLN A 412 -21.33 0.29 23.58
N LEU A 413 -22.18 1.04 22.88
CA LEU A 413 -23.44 1.54 23.44
C LEU A 413 -24.53 0.46 23.61
N THR A 414 -24.46 -0.64 22.87
CA THR A 414 -25.46 -1.70 22.90
C THR A 414 -24.95 -2.96 23.62
N PHE A 415 -24.02 -3.66 23.01
CA PHE A 415 -23.50 -4.93 23.52
C PHE A 415 -22.81 -4.78 24.87
N PHE A 416 -21.86 -3.84 24.97
CA PHE A 416 -21.06 -3.70 26.19
C PHE A 416 -21.92 -3.19 27.37
N VAL A 417 -22.80 -2.20 27.15
CA VAL A 417 -23.71 -1.70 28.19
C VAL A 417 -24.69 -2.80 28.62
N ALA A 418 -25.26 -3.58 27.72
CA ALA A 418 -26.11 -4.72 28.07
C ALA A 418 -25.35 -5.80 28.85
N ALA A 419 -24.09 -6.06 28.48
CA ALA A 419 -23.21 -6.98 29.20
C ALA A 419 -22.92 -6.50 30.63
N LEU A 420 -22.69 -5.17 30.78
CA LEU A 420 -22.53 -4.53 32.09
C LEU A 420 -23.78 -4.71 32.97
N VAL A 421 -24.99 -4.53 32.41
CA VAL A 421 -26.25 -4.77 33.11
C VAL A 421 -26.38 -6.20 33.60
N TYR A 422 -26.03 -7.18 32.74
CA TYR A 422 -26.09 -8.60 33.13
C TYR A 422 -25.13 -8.94 34.27
N GLU A 423 -23.90 -8.42 34.22
CA GLU A 423 -22.87 -8.73 35.21
C GLU A 423 -23.18 -8.04 36.54
N GLU A 424 -23.64 -6.78 36.57
CA GLU A 424 -24.04 -6.11 37.80
C GLU A 424 -25.27 -6.77 38.44
N ARG A 425 -26.25 -7.24 37.67
CA ARG A 425 -27.38 -8.06 38.18
C ARG A 425 -26.90 -9.37 38.81
N ARG A 426 -25.92 -10.05 38.16
CA ARG A 426 -25.32 -11.29 38.68
C ARG A 426 -24.63 -11.07 40.02
N VAL A 427 -23.87 -10.00 40.15
CA VAL A 427 -23.15 -9.66 41.39
C VAL A 427 -24.13 -9.31 42.49
N THR A 428 -25.15 -8.50 42.23
CA THR A 428 -26.20 -8.12 43.20
C THR A 428 -26.94 -9.34 43.71
N ASN A 429 -27.33 -10.27 42.83
CA ASN A 429 -28.04 -11.50 43.23
C ASN A 429 -27.17 -12.41 44.09
N ASN A 430 -25.85 -12.50 43.80
CA ASN A 430 -24.91 -13.32 44.58
C ASN A 430 -24.62 -12.71 45.96
N HIS A 431 -24.66 -11.39 46.10
CA HIS A 431 -24.52 -10.72 47.43
C HIS A 431 -25.72 -10.94 48.34
N ILE A 432 -26.91 -11.11 47.77
CA ILE A 432 -28.15 -11.42 48.55
C ILE A 432 -28.10 -12.86 49.10
N THR A 433 -27.38 -13.77 48.50
CA THR A 433 -27.29 -15.19 48.87
C THR A 433 -26.20 -15.51 49.89
N ILE A 434 -25.28 -14.59 50.21
CA ILE A 434 -24.27 -14.80 51.27
C ILE A 434 -24.80 -14.14 52.56
N PRO A 435 -25.26 -14.93 53.56
CA PRO A 435 -25.66 -14.36 54.80
C PRO A 435 -24.44 -13.69 55.46
N SER A 436 -24.55 -12.37 55.64
CA SER A 436 -23.59 -11.58 56.37
C SER A 436 -23.36 -12.23 57.74
N ARG A 437 -22.16 -12.79 57.94
CA ARG A 437 -21.71 -13.26 59.23
C ARG A 437 -21.48 -12.03 60.12
N ARG A 438 -22.63 -11.43 60.54
CA ARG A 438 -22.66 -10.41 61.62
C ARG A 438 -22.08 -11.04 62.84
N LYS A 439 -20.81 -10.72 63.21
CA LYS A 439 -20.34 -10.87 64.57
C LYS A 439 -21.26 -10.05 65.47
N SER A 440 -22.06 -10.77 66.21
CA SER A 440 -22.88 -10.27 67.31
C SER A 440 -21.96 -9.55 68.33
N ILE A 441 -21.98 -8.23 68.34
CA ILE A 441 -21.52 -7.45 69.48
C ILE A 441 -22.77 -7.23 70.32
N ARG A 442 -22.87 -8.02 71.41
CA ARG A 442 -23.86 -7.87 72.46
C ARG A 442 -23.67 -6.54 73.16
N SER A 443 -24.77 -5.85 73.26
CA SER A 443 -25.27 -4.96 74.33
C SER A 443 -24.28 -3.99 74.99
N ILE A 444 -24.56 -2.71 74.85
CA ILE A 444 -24.60 -1.79 75.99
C ILE A 444 -25.83 -0.89 75.85
N ASN A 445 -26.77 -1.09 76.76
CA ASN A 445 -27.89 -0.20 77.03
C ASN A 445 -27.41 1.13 77.61
N LYS A 446 -27.88 2.22 77.03
CA LYS A 446 -28.54 3.35 77.72
C LYS A 446 -28.46 4.59 76.87
N ILE A 447 -29.56 4.99 76.39
CA ILE A 447 -29.86 6.29 75.77
C ILE A 447 -30.29 7.26 76.88
N PRO A 448 -29.76 8.47 76.94
CA PRO A 448 -30.52 9.62 77.38
C PRO A 448 -31.00 10.43 76.20
N ASP A 449 -32.24 10.81 76.24
CA ASP A 449 -32.95 11.75 75.35
C ASP A 449 -32.19 13.08 75.28
N ILE A 450 -31.81 13.51 74.04
CA ILE A 450 -31.39 14.88 73.75
C ILE A 450 -32.24 15.42 72.62
N GLU A 451 -32.94 16.53 72.95
CA GLU A 451 -33.79 17.34 72.06
C GLU A 451 -33.05 17.73 70.77
N ILE A 452 -33.84 17.66 69.69
CA ILE A 452 -33.45 18.09 68.34
C ILE A 452 -33.51 19.62 68.32
N LYS A 453 -32.40 20.28 68.19
CA LYS A 453 -32.30 21.67 67.70
C LYS A 453 -31.49 21.67 66.41
N ASP A 454 -32.16 22.21 65.40
CA ASP A 454 -31.71 22.72 64.09
C ASP A 454 -30.76 21.80 63.17
N PRO A 455 -31.07 21.68 61.86
CA PRO A 455 -30.25 20.86 60.93
C PRO A 455 -28.95 21.59 60.68
N ILE A 456 -27.89 21.02 61.21
CA ILE A 456 -26.51 21.33 60.73
C ILE A 456 -26.39 20.89 59.27
N PRO A 457 -25.87 21.74 58.39
CA PRO A 457 -25.59 21.30 57.03
C PRO A 457 -24.62 20.12 57.08
N VAL A 458 -25.08 18.94 56.66
CA VAL A 458 -24.21 17.79 56.47
C VAL A 458 -23.30 18.12 55.29
N GLU A 459 -22.14 18.62 55.61
CA GLU A 459 -21.01 18.67 54.71
C GLU A 459 -20.70 17.23 54.33
N ILE A 460 -21.02 16.85 53.09
CA ILE A 460 -20.73 15.55 52.54
C ILE A 460 -19.20 15.47 52.46
N GLN A 461 -18.58 14.93 53.50
CA GLN A 461 -17.16 14.54 53.45
C GLN A 461 -17.04 13.38 52.46
N HIS A 462 -16.73 13.72 51.25
CA HIS A 462 -16.13 12.75 50.31
C HIS A 462 -14.90 12.15 51.03
N PRO A 463 -14.78 10.82 51.12
CA PRO A 463 -13.53 10.22 51.57
C PRO A 463 -12.47 10.51 50.54
N SER A 464 -11.73 11.59 50.74
CA SER A 464 -10.58 11.94 49.93
C SER A 464 -9.41 10.99 50.26
N HIS A 465 -9.42 9.79 49.70
CA HIS A 465 -8.18 9.10 49.45
C HIS A 465 -7.46 9.84 48.31
N HIS A 466 -6.97 11.04 48.62
CA HIS A 466 -5.99 11.69 47.78
C HIS A 466 -4.71 10.84 47.84
N ASN A 467 -4.49 10.07 46.78
CA ASN A 467 -3.17 9.46 46.58
C ASN A 467 -2.17 10.60 46.62
N GLY A 468 -1.22 10.56 47.60
CA GLY A 468 -0.24 11.63 47.78
C GLY A 468 0.55 11.96 46.52
N VAL A 469 0.65 11.02 45.57
CA VAL A 469 1.26 11.20 44.25
C VAL A 469 0.49 12.20 43.38
N VAL A 470 -0.86 12.12 43.30
CA VAL A 470 -1.69 13.03 42.49
C VAL A 470 -1.63 14.45 43.07
N THR A 471 -1.69 14.58 44.39
CA THR A 471 -1.60 15.90 45.05
C THR A 471 -0.23 16.52 44.82
N HIS A 472 0.85 15.72 44.89
CA HIS A 472 2.22 16.19 44.63
C HIS A 472 2.39 16.62 43.17
N TYR A 473 1.82 15.89 42.21
CA TYR A 473 1.85 16.21 40.80
C TYR A 473 1.08 17.54 40.50
N CYS A 474 -0.11 17.70 41.04
CA CYS A 474 -0.89 18.94 40.89
C CYS A 474 -0.17 20.15 41.52
N THR A 475 0.43 19.98 42.70
CA THR A 475 1.21 21.04 43.36
C THR A 475 2.47 21.38 42.58
N ALA A 476 3.14 20.38 41.99
CA ALA A 476 4.30 20.60 41.12
C ALA A 476 3.92 21.42 39.87
N LEU A 477 2.83 21.06 39.17
CA LEU A 477 2.33 21.79 38.00
C LEU A 477 1.90 23.24 38.31
N SER A 478 1.50 23.53 39.54
CA SER A 478 1.14 24.88 39.95
C SER A 478 2.38 25.82 40.11
N SER A 479 3.59 25.24 40.25
CA SER A 479 4.83 26.00 40.41
C SER A 479 5.22 26.76 39.14
N ILE A 480 5.55 28.06 39.28
CA ILE A 480 5.95 28.93 38.14
C ILE A 480 7.19 28.40 37.43
N TRP A 481 8.14 27.82 38.17
CA TRP A 481 9.38 27.26 37.61
C TRP A 481 9.12 26.06 36.71
N ILE A 482 8.21 25.18 37.12
CA ILE A 482 7.85 24.00 36.30
C ILE A 482 7.09 24.43 35.04
N ARG A 483 6.21 25.43 35.12
CA ARG A 483 5.53 25.99 33.93
C ARG A 483 6.52 26.59 32.95
N LEU A 484 7.52 27.35 33.44
CA LEU A 484 8.57 27.94 32.61
C LEU A 484 9.43 26.87 31.94
N THR A 485 9.79 25.82 32.68
CA THR A 485 10.53 24.68 32.16
C THR A 485 9.71 23.95 31.07
N LEU A 486 8.44 23.71 31.27
CA LEU A 486 7.55 23.10 30.28
C LEU A 486 7.44 23.97 29.02
N LEU A 487 7.37 25.29 29.17
CA LEU A 487 7.35 26.20 28.02
C LEU A 487 8.64 26.12 27.19
N VAL A 488 9.79 26.06 27.85
CA VAL A 488 11.09 25.88 27.16
C VAL A 488 11.16 24.54 26.44
N VAL A 489 10.70 23.45 27.09
CA VAL A 489 10.62 22.12 26.48
C VAL A 489 9.69 22.11 25.26
N MET A 490 8.55 22.79 25.34
CA MET A 490 7.60 22.90 24.21
C MET A 490 8.20 23.71 23.04
N LEU A 491 8.89 24.80 23.32
CA LEU A 491 9.57 25.59 22.27
C LEU A 491 10.69 24.75 21.61
N PHE A 492 11.46 24.01 22.40
CA PHE A 492 12.46 23.10 21.86
C PHE A 492 11.83 22.01 21.00
N TYR A 493 10.75 21.37 21.47
CA TYR A 493 10.00 20.38 20.72
C TYR A 493 9.51 20.92 19.39
N TRP A 494 8.92 22.13 19.36
CA TRP A 494 8.42 22.72 18.13
C TRP A 494 9.56 23.07 17.15
N THR A 495 10.69 23.59 17.64
CA THR A 495 11.83 23.91 16.77
C THR A 495 12.42 22.65 16.13
N VAL A 496 12.58 21.58 16.90
CA VAL A 496 13.08 20.27 16.41
C VAL A 496 12.09 19.66 15.42
N SER A 497 10.79 19.70 15.71
CA SER A 497 9.75 19.14 14.86
C SER A 497 9.59 19.91 13.56
N LEU A 498 9.57 21.24 13.58
CA LEU A 498 9.51 22.08 12.37
C LEU A 498 10.74 21.87 11.48
N TYR A 499 11.93 21.79 12.07
CA TYR A 499 13.13 21.48 11.32
C TYR A 499 13.08 20.06 10.71
N GLY A 500 12.53 19.08 11.44
CA GLY A 500 12.27 17.74 10.90
C GLY A 500 11.31 17.77 9.70
N CYS A 501 10.22 18.53 9.78
CA CYS A 501 9.27 18.67 8.67
C CYS A 501 9.93 19.20 7.38
N THR A 502 10.88 20.14 7.49
CA THR A 502 11.61 20.67 6.31
C THR A 502 12.57 19.65 5.69
N ARG A 503 12.96 18.61 6.43
CA ARG A 503 13.84 17.53 5.97
C ARG A 503 13.10 16.31 5.46
N MET A 504 11.78 16.29 5.55
CA MET A 504 11.00 15.11 5.16
C MET A 504 11.11 14.86 3.66
N GLU A 505 11.70 13.74 3.30
CA GLU A 505 11.83 13.33 1.90
C GLU A 505 10.54 12.65 1.44
N VAL A 506 10.12 12.97 0.22
CA VAL A 506 9.05 12.23 -0.46
C VAL A 506 9.71 11.11 -1.25
N LYS A 507 9.47 9.87 -0.84
CA LYS A 507 10.13 8.71 -1.44
C LYS A 507 9.18 7.52 -1.45
N MET A 508 9.10 6.85 -2.60
CA MET A 508 8.37 5.59 -2.71
C MET A 508 9.35 4.44 -2.46
N ASP A 509 9.40 3.98 -1.22
CA ASP A 509 10.27 2.86 -0.86
C ASP A 509 9.45 1.56 -0.85
N THR A 510 9.53 0.82 -1.96
CA THR A 510 8.84 -0.47 -2.08
C THR A 510 9.40 -1.53 -1.13
N THR A 511 10.62 -1.34 -0.60
CA THR A 511 11.24 -2.26 0.36
C THR A 511 10.51 -2.26 1.71
N ASN A 512 9.84 -1.16 2.07
CA ASN A 512 9.03 -1.07 3.28
C ASN A 512 7.73 -1.90 3.20
N LEU A 513 7.30 -2.28 2.00
CA LEU A 513 6.09 -3.07 1.78
C LEU A 513 6.32 -4.56 1.92
N VAL A 514 7.56 -5.02 1.81
CA VAL A 514 7.95 -6.43 1.90
C VAL A 514 8.68 -6.73 3.22
N ALA A 515 8.73 -8.00 3.60
CA ALA A 515 9.42 -8.41 4.82
C ALA A 515 10.94 -8.14 4.71
N LYS A 516 11.60 -7.79 5.82
CA LYS A 516 13.04 -7.45 5.85
C LYS A 516 13.96 -8.57 5.36
N ASP A 517 13.54 -9.82 5.52
CA ASP A 517 14.23 -11.03 5.07
C ASP A 517 13.88 -11.45 3.63
N SER A 518 13.04 -10.67 2.94
CA SER A 518 12.62 -10.98 1.57
C SER A 518 13.77 -10.84 0.58
N SER A 519 13.85 -11.78 -0.36
CA SER A 519 14.77 -11.73 -1.50
C SER A 519 14.53 -10.52 -2.41
N LEU A 520 13.31 -9.96 -2.39
CA LEU A 520 12.96 -8.76 -3.16
C LEU A 520 13.72 -7.50 -2.72
N ASN A 521 14.18 -7.43 -1.47
CA ASN A 521 15.03 -6.32 -1.02
C ASN A 521 16.38 -6.31 -1.76
N ASN A 522 16.94 -7.50 -2.00
CA ASN A 522 18.17 -7.62 -2.81
C ASN A 522 17.89 -7.31 -4.30
N VAL A 523 16.74 -7.73 -4.81
CA VAL A 523 16.31 -7.37 -6.17
C VAL A 523 16.19 -5.86 -6.31
N ALA A 524 15.50 -5.18 -5.41
CA ALA A 524 15.36 -3.72 -5.43
C ALA A 524 16.74 -3.01 -5.46
N TYR A 525 17.68 -3.45 -4.62
CA TYR A 525 19.05 -2.93 -4.61
C TYR A 525 19.78 -3.15 -5.95
N ILE A 526 19.64 -4.35 -6.55
CA ILE A 526 20.27 -4.68 -7.83
C ILE A 526 19.70 -3.80 -8.94
N TYR A 527 18.37 -3.61 -8.96
CA TYR A 527 17.71 -2.77 -9.95
C TYR A 527 18.12 -1.31 -9.82
N GLU A 528 18.12 -0.77 -8.62
CA GLU A 528 18.48 0.62 -8.37
C GLU A 528 19.94 0.91 -8.76
N LYS A 529 20.85 0.00 -8.38
CA LYS A 529 22.27 0.23 -8.55
C LYS A 529 22.81 -0.12 -9.94
N PHE A 530 22.28 -1.13 -10.61
CA PHE A 530 22.90 -1.69 -11.82
C PHE A 530 22.02 -1.64 -13.07
N LEU A 531 20.68 -1.69 -12.92
CA LEU A 531 19.81 -1.73 -14.08
C LEU A 531 19.22 -0.36 -14.41
N TRP A 532 18.64 0.31 -13.41
CA TRP A 532 18.02 1.62 -13.64
C TRP A 532 19.04 2.74 -13.82
N SER A 533 20.23 2.58 -13.26
CA SER A 533 21.33 3.53 -13.46
C SER A 533 21.92 3.47 -14.87
N GLU A 534 21.95 2.29 -15.51
CA GLU A 534 22.75 2.03 -16.73
C GLU A 534 21.94 1.97 -18.02
N GLY A 535 20.64 1.69 -17.96
CA GLY A 535 19.84 1.66 -19.18
C GLY A 535 18.47 1.04 -18.98
N GLN A 536 17.44 1.87 -18.95
CA GLN A 536 16.05 1.45 -18.89
C GLN A 536 15.36 1.81 -20.20
N LEU A 537 14.51 0.89 -20.71
CA LEU A 537 13.72 1.15 -21.90
C LEU A 537 12.49 2.01 -21.57
N VAL A 538 12.22 2.95 -22.46
CA VAL A 538 10.99 3.72 -22.56
C VAL A 538 10.28 3.30 -23.83
N PHE A 539 9.05 2.85 -23.73
CA PHE A 539 8.21 2.51 -24.87
C PHE A 539 7.40 3.73 -25.29
N VAL A 540 7.48 4.06 -26.57
CA VAL A 540 6.77 5.19 -27.17
C VAL A 540 5.80 4.65 -28.20
N PHE A 541 4.52 4.91 -28.00
CA PHE A 541 3.43 4.46 -28.88
C PHE A 541 2.97 5.62 -29.74
N VAL A 542 2.95 5.40 -31.05
CA VAL A 542 2.37 6.33 -32.03
C VAL A 542 1.04 5.76 -32.48
N ASN A 543 -0.05 6.33 -31.96
CA ASN A 543 -1.40 5.78 -32.14
C ASN A 543 -2.09 6.24 -33.44
N SER A 544 -1.58 7.30 -34.08
CA SER A 544 -2.12 7.83 -35.33
C SER A 544 -0.98 8.28 -36.24
N PRO A 545 -0.15 7.34 -36.80
CA PRO A 545 0.98 7.70 -37.64
C PRO A 545 0.50 8.31 -38.94
N PRO A 546 1.30 9.21 -39.56
CA PRO A 546 1.06 9.69 -40.91
C PRO A 546 1.29 8.56 -41.94
N ASP A 547 0.98 8.81 -43.18
CA ASP A 547 1.34 7.87 -44.27
C ASP A 547 2.87 7.83 -44.45
N VAL A 548 3.48 6.81 -43.90
CA VAL A 548 4.95 6.58 -43.96
C VAL A 548 5.45 6.12 -45.35
N SER A 549 4.60 5.90 -46.32
CA SER A 549 5.01 5.68 -47.71
C SER A 549 5.50 6.99 -48.34
N THR A 550 5.09 8.14 -47.83
CA THR A 550 5.47 9.48 -48.29
C THR A 550 6.75 9.96 -47.64
N ALA A 551 7.56 10.75 -48.38
CA ALA A 551 8.78 11.33 -47.86
C ALA A 551 8.53 12.26 -46.65
N THR A 552 7.40 12.97 -46.64
CA THR A 552 6.96 13.84 -45.55
C THR A 552 6.67 13.03 -44.29
N GLY A 553 5.85 11.96 -44.40
CA GLY A 553 5.53 11.08 -43.27
C GLY A 553 6.76 10.37 -42.71
N GLN A 554 7.71 9.95 -43.56
CA GLN A 554 9.00 9.41 -43.10
C GLN A 554 9.81 10.43 -42.32
N HIS A 555 9.90 11.67 -42.86
CA HIS A 555 10.65 12.73 -42.21
C HIS A 555 10.06 13.07 -40.83
N ASP A 556 8.73 13.21 -40.76
CA ASP A 556 8.05 13.52 -39.50
C ASP A 556 8.28 12.47 -38.42
N MET A 557 8.24 11.18 -38.79
CA MET A 557 8.50 10.09 -37.85
C MET A 557 9.98 10.02 -37.42
N LEU A 558 10.90 10.33 -38.32
CA LEU A 558 12.32 10.41 -38.01
C LEU A 558 12.63 11.62 -37.08
N ASP A 559 12.00 12.78 -37.32
CA ASP A 559 12.14 13.96 -36.43
C ASP A 559 11.56 13.67 -35.05
N LEU A 560 10.40 13.02 -34.98
CA LEU A 560 9.81 12.58 -33.71
C LEU A 560 10.80 11.75 -32.90
N VAL A 561 11.36 10.70 -33.48
CA VAL A 561 12.31 9.81 -32.80
C VAL A 561 13.60 10.56 -32.41
N ASP A 562 14.12 11.42 -33.30
CA ASP A 562 15.33 12.22 -33.05
C ASP A 562 15.16 13.17 -31.85
N ARG A 563 13.95 13.73 -31.65
CA ARG A 563 13.65 14.55 -30.45
C ARG A 563 13.68 13.74 -29.16
N PHE A 564 13.16 12.51 -29.17
CA PHE A 564 13.27 11.62 -28.02
C PHE A 564 14.71 11.21 -27.74
N GLU A 565 15.52 10.98 -28.77
CA GLU A 565 16.94 10.64 -28.66
C GLU A 565 17.81 11.76 -28.09
N ARG A 566 17.39 13.02 -28.25
CA ARG A 566 18.12 14.20 -27.74
C ARG A 566 17.72 14.63 -26.34
N LEU A 567 16.77 13.96 -25.70
CA LEU A 567 16.35 14.30 -24.35
C LEU A 567 17.45 14.08 -23.32
N PRO A 568 17.46 14.85 -22.23
CA PRO A 568 18.35 14.58 -21.10
C PRO A 568 18.21 13.14 -20.62
N TYR A 569 19.31 12.51 -20.27
CA TYR A 569 19.39 11.10 -19.86
C TYR A 569 19.05 10.06 -20.95
N SER A 570 18.71 10.46 -22.18
CA SER A 570 18.57 9.53 -23.29
C SER A 570 19.94 8.97 -23.68
N MET A 571 20.02 7.68 -23.93
CA MET A 571 21.24 7.02 -24.45
C MET A 571 21.39 7.22 -25.97
N GLY A 572 20.46 7.95 -26.59
CA GLY A 572 20.49 8.33 -27.98
C GLY A 572 20.26 7.18 -28.96
N ARG A 573 20.70 7.37 -30.19
CA ARG A 573 20.40 6.49 -31.32
C ARG A 573 20.80 5.03 -31.13
N ASN A 574 21.88 4.77 -30.41
CA ASN A 574 22.38 3.40 -30.20
C ASN A 574 21.50 2.55 -29.28
N SER A 575 20.59 3.20 -28.54
CA SER A 575 19.62 2.53 -27.65
C SER A 575 18.21 2.49 -28.22
N THR A 576 18.01 3.09 -29.41
CA THR A 576 16.66 3.25 -29.99
C THR A 576 16.39 2.12 -30.98
N SER A 577 15.37 1.32 -30.66
CA SER A 577 14.83 0.30 -31.56
C SER A 577 13.67 0.89 -32.34
N PHE A 578 13.91 1.22 -33.63
CA PHE A 578 12.93 1.85 -34.49
C PHE A 578 12.88 1.18 -35.87
N TRP A 579 11.79 0.52 -36.16
CA TRP A 579 11.59 -0.30 -37.33
C TRP A 579 11.78 0.44 -38.66
N LEU A 580 11.32 1.69 -38.78
CA LEU A 580 11.35 2.45 -40.03
C LEU A 580 12.78 2.69 -40.52
N ARG A 581 13.73 2.93 -39.63
CA ARG A 581 15.16 3.09 -39.99
C ARG A 581 15.71 1.82 -40.61
N SER A 582 15.45 0.66 -39.97
CA SER A 582 15.89 -0.65 -40.50
C SER A 582 15.24 -0.97 -41.82
N TYR A 583 13.94 -0.65 -41.94
CA TYR A 583 13.22 -0.88 -43.21
C TYR A 583 13.71 0.02 -44.35
N LEU A 584 13.92 1.31 -44.10
CA LEU A 584 14.44 2.24 -45.12
C LEU A 584 15.85 1.85 -45.58
N TYR A 585 16.67 1.34 -44.68
CA TYR A 585 17.98 0.81 -45.05
C TYR A 585 17.81 -0.41 -45.97
N GLN A 586 16.98 -1.36 -45.62
CA GLN A 586 16.73 -2.55 -46.45
C GLN A 586 16.12 -2.17 -47.81
N MET A 587 15.18 -1.22 -47.84
CA MET A 587 14.62 -0.72 -49.10
C MET A 587 15.67 -0.08 -50.00
N SER A 588 16.66 0.63 -49.43
CA SER A 588 17.76 1.22 -50.19
C SER A 588 18.65 0.15 -50.86
N LEU A 589 18.80 -1.02 -50.24
CA LEU A 589 19.54 -2.15 -50.84
C LEU A 589 18.77 -2.76 -52.02
N TYR A 590 17.47 -2.94 -51.91
CA TYR A 590 16.63 -3.45 -53.01
C TYR A 590 16.54 -2.48 -54.19
N GLN A 591 16.47 -1.16 -53.96
CA GLN A 591 16.43 -0.16 -55.04
C GLN A 591 17.73 -0.08 -55.85
N ASN A 592 18.87 -0.42 -55.27
CA ASN A 592 20.16 -0.48 -55.99
C ASN A 592 20.27 -1.68 -56.95
N ASP A 593 19.44 -2.69 -56.77
CA ASP A 593 19.44 -3.92 -57.59
C ASP A 593 18.47 -3.86 -58.82
N LYS A 594 18.28 -2.73 -59.39
CA LYS A 594 17.70 -2.28 -60.66
C LYS A 594 16.57 -3.11 -61.33
N GLN A 595 15.91 -4.09 -60.73
CA GLN A 595 14.95 -4.95 -61.47
C GLN A 595 13.47 -4.86 -61.12
N HIS A 596 13.05 -4.32 -59.98
CA HIS A 596 11.61 -4.14 -59.68
C HIS A 596 11.35 -2.93 -58.83
N ILE A 597 10.50 -2.01 -59.32
CA ILE A 597 9.88 -0.94 -58.49
C ILE A 597 8.77 -1.62 -57.68
N VAL A 598 9.12 -2.12 -56.50
CA VAL A 598 8.14 -2.64 -55.53
C VAL A 598 7.63 -1.45 -54.67
N GLY A 599 6.31 -1.34 -54.52
CA GLY A 599 5.72 -0.30 -53.67
C GLY A 599 6.13 -0.45 -52.21
N PHE A 600 6.08 0.64 -51.46
CA PHE A 600 6.48 0.68 -50.05
C PHE A 600 5.79 -0.40 -49.21
N TYR A 601 4.47 -0.48 -49.22
CA TYR A 601 3.70 -1.42 -48.43
C TYR A 601 3.83 -2.89 -48.84
N PRO A 602 3.82 -3.25 -50.11
CA PRO A 602 4.05 -4.63 -50.54
C PRO A 602 5.44 -5.16 -50.12
N LEU A 603 6.47 -4.32 -50.21
CA LEU A 603 7.81 -4.71 -49.78
C LEU A 603 7.86 -4.83 -48.26
N LEU A 604 7.20 -3.94 -47.50
CA LEU A 604 7.12 -4.02 -46.04
C LEU A 604 6.46 -5.32 -45.56
N ASP A 605 5.39 -5.75 -46.23
CA ASP A 605 4.67 -6.98 -45.89
C ASP A 605 5.57 -8.23 -46.03
N VAL A 606 6.34 -8.27 -47.12
CA VAL A 606 7.33 -9.36 -47.36
C VAL A 606 8.46 -9.29 -46.34
N TRP A 607 9.00 -8.08 -46.09
CA TRP A 607 10.12 -7.92 -45.15
C TRP A 607 9.74 -8.32 -43.70
N LEU A 608 8.54 -8.01 -43.26
CA LEU A 608 8.06 -8.39 -41.92
C LEU A 608 7.91 -9.91 -41.72
N LEU A 609 7.88 -10.69 -42.80
CA LEU A 609 7.90 -12.16 -42.77
C LEU A 609 9.32 -12.75 -42.86
N ASP A 610 10.29 -11.90 -43.19
CA ASP A 610 11.68 -12.34 -43.44
C ASP A 610 12.48 -12.35 -42.12
N ALA A 611 12.77 -13.56 -41.63
CA ALA A 611 13.58 -13.75 -40.45
C ALA A 611 15.10 -13.56 -40.73
N GLU A 612 15.57 -13.85 -41.98
CA GLU A 612 17.00 -13.79 -42.35
C GLU A 612 17.49 -12.33 -42.44
N ASN A 613 16.63 -11.41 -42.90
CA ASN A 613 16.97 -9.99 -43.00
C ASN A 613 16.42 -9.17 -41.80
N GLY A 614 16.10 -9.84 -40.68
CA GLY A 614 15.75 -9.21 -39.41
C GLY A 614 14.39 -8.46 -39.41
N GLY A 615 13.55 -8.66 -40.41
CA GLY A 615 12.22 -8.03 -40.51
C GLY A 615 11.23 -8.60 -39.52
N ALA A 616 11.24 -9.90 -39.32
CA ALA A 616 10.29 -10.61 -38.49
C ALA A 616 10.23 -10.11 -37.03
N ARG A 617 11.33 -9.62 -36.47
CA ARG A 617 11.41 -9.05 -35.11
C ARG A 617 10.55 -7.80 -34.89
N TRP A 618 10.20 -7.10 -35.96
CA TRP A 618 9.45 -5.87 -35.90
C TRP A 618 7.91 -6.08 -35.96
N ASN A 619 7.47 -7.30 -36.23
CA ASN A 619 6.06 -7.60 -36.42
C ASN A 619 5.23 -7.27 -35.19
N ASP A 620 5.77 -7.47 -33.99
CA ASP A 620 5.09 -7.15 -32.74
C ASP A 620 5.07 -5.65 -32.42
N MET A 621 5.95 -4.87 -33.07
CA MET A 621 6.05 -3.42 -32.86
C MET A 621 5.20 -2.59 -33.79
N ILE A 622 4.50 -3.23 -34.76
CA ILE A 622 3.70 -2.55 -35.78
C ILE A 622 2.30 -3.16 -35.83
N ARG A 623 1.29 -2.34 -35.94
CA ARG A 623 -0.10 -2.76 -36.17
C ARG A 623 -0.47 -2.37 -37.59
N LEU A 624 -0.69 -3.37 -38.45
CA LEU A 624 -0.87 -3.23 -39.88
C LEU A 624 -2.33 -3.05 -40.23
N ARG A 625 -2.63 -2.10 -41.13
CA ARG A 625 -3.94 -1.91 -41.72
C ARG A 625 -4.03 -2.63 -43.08
N ARG A 626 -4.90 -3.67 -43.15
CA ARG A 626 -5.12 -4.48 -44.36
C ARG A 626 -6.46 -4.19 -44.99
N ASN A 627 -6.53 -4.29 -46.29
CA ASN A 627 -7.79 -4.18 -47.06
C ASN A 627 -8.55 -5.52 -47.06
N GLY A 628 -9.81 -5.55 -47.53
CA GLY A 628 -10.60 -6.76 -47.65
C GLY A 628 -9.98 -7.86 -48.51
N SER A 629 -9.05 -7.52 -49.41
CA SER A 629 -8.20 -8.43 -50.20
C SER A 629 -6.98 -8.97 -49.43
N ARG A 630 -6.82 -8.63 -48.15
CA ARG A 630 -5.66 -8.90 -47.27
C ARG A 630 -4.38 -8.17 -47.65
N ASP A 631 -4.38 -7.27 -48.65
CA ASP A 631 -3.22 -6.48 -49.03
C ASP A 631 -2.92 -5.43 -47.95
N LEU A 632 -1.65 -5.19 -47.67
CA LEU A 632 -1.21 -4.15 -46.74
C LEU A 632 -1.42 -2.77 -47.36
N VAL A 633 -2.25 -1.94 -46.73
CA VAL A 633 -2.61 -0.61 -47.22
C VAL A 633 -1.99 0.51 -46.39
N GLY A 634 -1.62 0.23 -45.17
CA GLY A 634 -1.06 1.23 -44.27
C GLY A 634 -0.69 0.67 -42.90
N ILE A 635 -0.23 1.56 -42.03
CA ILE A 635 0.07 1.29 -40.64
C ILE A 635 -0.97 1.97 -39.78
N ASP A 636 -1.59 1.24 -38.89
CA ASP A 636 -2.59 1.75 -37.95
C ASP A 636 -1.95 2.37 -36.71
N LYS A 637 -1.03 1.63 -36.10
CA LYS A 637 -0.26 2.07 -34.93
C LYS A 637 1.11 1.43 -34.99
N PHE A 638 2.12 2.06 -34.36
CA PHE A 638 3.39 1.43 -34.12
C PHE A 638 4.00 1.90 -32.80
N MET A 639 4.97 1.18 -32.32
CA MET A 639 5.77 1.59 -31.19
C MET A 639 7.27 1.56 -31.53
N PHE A 640 8.03 2.35 -30.78
CA PHE A 640 9.48 2.22 -30.72
C PHE A 640 9.95 2.24 -29.26
N ALA A 641 11.12 1.74 -28.99
CA ALA A 641 11.73 1.76 -27.68
C ALA A 641 13.04 2.54 -27.72
N THR A 642 13.31 3.30 -26.68
CA THR A 642 14.58 4.02 -26.54
C THR A 642 15.10 3.90 -25.12
N GLY A 643 16.42 3.85 -24.92
CA GLY A 643 17.05 3.70 -23.63
C GLY A 643 17.26 5.03 -22.93
N CYS A 644 17.11 5.04 -21.61
CA CYS A 644 17.54 6.14 -20.75
C CYS A 644 18.48 5.60 -19.66
N ALA A 645 19.54 6.35 -19.35
CA ALA A 645 20.50 6.04 -18.30
C ALA A 645 20.59 7.20 -17.31
N MET A 646 20.43 6.90 -16.03
CA MET A 646 20.45 7.91 -14.95
C MET A 646 21.86 8.09 -14.34
N GLY A 647 22.78 7.17 -14.62
CA GLY A 647 24.12 7.16 -14.03
C GLY A 647 24.04 6.98 -12.50
N ASP A 648 24.92 7.68 -11.79
CA ASP A 648 25.01 7.62 -10.32
C ASP A 648 23.81 8.29 -9.62
N ASP A 649 23.03 9.10 -10.35
CA ASP A 649 21.85 9.84 -9.82
C ASP A 649 20.54 9.12 -10.16
N ALA A 650 20.41 7.84 -9.82
CA ALA A 650 19.20 7.06 -10.02
C ALA A 650 18.11 7.35 -8.97
N SER A 651 17.99 8.61 -8.53
CA SER A 651 17.00 9.04 -7.54
C SER A 651 15.58 9.05 -8.10
N TRP A 652 14.58 9.00 -7.22
CA TRP A 652 13.18 9.13 -7.62
C TRP A 652 12.85 10.51 -8.21
N ILE A 653 13.56 11.56 -7.77
CA ILE A 653 13.43 12.94 -8.31
C ILE A 653 13.91 12.97 -9.77
N THR A 654 15.02 12.30 -10.06
CA THR A 654 15.54 12.18 -11.42
C THR A 654 14.57 11.45 -12.34
N ARG A 655 13.96 10.35 -11.87
CA ARG A 655 12.92 9.61 -12.63
C ARG A 655 11.70 10.47 -12.91
N GLN A 656 11.24 11.25 -11.93
CA GLN A 656 10.15 12.20 -12.09
C GLN A 656 10.45 13.25 -13.17
N MET A 657 11.66 13.81 -13.16
CA MET A 657 12.11 14.79 -14.15
C MET A 657 12.19 14.17 -15.56
N ILE A 658 12.75 12.94 -15.68
CA ILE A 658 12.83 12.21 -16.94
C ILE A 658 11.44 11.97 -17.51
N GLN A 659 10.52 11.42 -16.71
CA GLN A 659 9.16 11.12 -17.15
C GLN A 659 8.41 12.39 -17.58
N ARG A 660 8.61 13.52 -16.90
CA ARG A 660 8.03 14.79 -17.28
C ARG A 660 8.53 15.24 -18.67
N HIS A 661 9.83 15.22 -18.92
CA HIS A 661 10.40 15.57 -20.23
C HIS A 661 9.89 14.68 -21.36
N TRP A 662 9.78 13.37 -21.11
CA TRP A 662 9.24 12.43 -22.09
C TRP A 662 7.77 12.71 -22.39
N ARG A 663 6.95 12.98 -21.39
CA ARG A 663 5.54 13.35 -21.56
C ARG A 663 5.35 14.70 -22.26
N GLU A 664 6.18 15.68 -21.95
CA GLU A 664 6.18 16.99 -22.61
C GLU A 664 6.54 16.83 -24.10
N THR A 665 7.55 16.01 -24.41
CA THR A 665 7.93 15.73 -25.79
C THR A 665 6.82 15.01 -26.57
N ALA A 666 6.18 14.01 -25.96
CA ALA A 666 5.02 13.36 -26.56
C ALA A 666 3.86 14.32 -26.83
N ALA A 667 3.62 15.29 -25.93
CA ALA A 667 2.59 16.31 -26.07
C ALA A 667 2.88 17.34 -27.19
N MET A 668 4.12 17.43 -27.69
CA MET A 668 4.45 18.29 -28.86
C MET A 668 3.90 17.75 -30.17
N PHE A 669 3.46 16.50 -30.21
CA PHE A 669 2.94 15.83 -31.39
C PHE A 669 1.48 15.36 -31.22
N PRO A 670 0.53 16.29 -30.95
CA PRO A 670 -0.87 15.93 -30.69
C PRO A 670 -1.54 15.26 -31.89
N GLN A 671 -1.10 15.58 -33.13
CA GLN A 671 -1.62 15.02 -34.37
C GLN A 671 -1.35 13.51 -34.52
N TYR A 672 -0.31 13.00 -33.86
CA TYR A 672 0.09 11.58 -33.94
C TYR A 672 -0.35 10.78 -32.70
N ASN A 673 -1.01 11.43 -31.73
CA ASN A 673 -1.48 10.84 -30.49
C ASN A 673 -0.38 9.97 -29.82
N VAL A 674 0.76 10.60 -29.53
CA VAL A 674 1.93 9.92 -28.97
C VAL A 674 1.73 9.70 -27.47
N SER A 675 1.98 8.47 -27.02
CA SER A 675 1.94 8.08 -25.62
C SER A 675 3.22 7.39 -25.22
N ILE A 676 3.63 7.51 -23.96
CA ILE A 676 4.80 6.82 -23.44
C ILE A 676 4.38 5.82 -22.38
N PHE A 677 5.19 4.78 -22.16
CA PHE A 677 5.00 3.86 -21.05
C PHE A 677 6.34 3.40 -20.50
N GLN A 678 6.44 3.44 -19.19
CA GLN A 678 7.55 2.88 -18.40
C GLN A 678 6.98 2.13 -17.21
N ALA A 679 7.64 1.07 -16.77
CA ALA A 679 7.17 0.24 -15.67
C ALA A 679 7.05 1.01 -14.33
N TYR A 680 7.89 2.01 -14.10
CA TYR A 680 7.85 2.82 -12.88
C TYR A 680 6.93 4.05 -12.93
N SER A 681 6.25 4.30 -14.05
CA SER A 681 5.38 5.47 -14.24
C SER A 681 4.31 5.62 -13.15
N PHE A 682 3.78 4.50 -12.68
CA PHE A 682 2.79 4.48 -11.59
C PHE A 682 3.34 5.05 -10.28
N TYR A 683 4.57 4.68 -9.95
CA TYR A 683 5.23 5.13 -8.71
C TYR A 683 5.63 6.61 -8.79
N VAL A 684 6.04 7.07 -9.97
CA VAL A 684 6.37 8.49 -10.20
C VAL A 684 5.11 9.36 -10.07
N ASP A 685 3.97 8.95 -10.66
CA ASP A 685 2.72 9.68 -10.53
C ASP A 685 2.22 9.72 -9.08
N GLN A 686 2.48 8.67 -8.30
CA GLN A 686 2.21 8.68 -6.86
C GLN A 686 3.08 9.71 -6.14
N LEU A 687 4.38 9.78 -6.44
CA LEU A 687 5.29 10.76 -5.86
C LEU A 687 4.89 12.20 -6.18
N ASP A 688 4.44 12.47 -7.42
CA ASP A 688 3.95 13.78 -7.84
C ASP A 688 2.73 14.24 -7.01
N SER A 689 1.88 13.32 -6.63
CA SER A 689 0.59 13.62 -6.00
C SER A 689 0.61 13.52 -4.47
N ILE A 690 1.49 12.70 -3.88
CA ILE A 690 1.39 12.36 -2.44
C ILE A 690 1.58 13.57 -1.53
N GLY A 691 2.52 14.47 -1.85
CA GLY A 691 2.78 15.65 -1.02
C GLY A 691 1.57 16.58 -0.95
N SER A 692 0.99 16.93 -2.11
CA SER A 692 -0.19 17.80 -2.19
C SER A 692 -1.44 17.12 -1.62
N ASN A 693 -1.62 15.82 -1.88
CA ASN A 693 -2.75 15.05 -1.34
C ASN A 693 -2.67 14.93 0.19
N THR A 694 -1.49 14.66 0.74
CA THR A 694 -1.30 14.60 2.19
C THR A 694 -1.60 15.92 2.84
N LEU A 695 -1.03 17.03 2.31
CA LEU A 695 -1.25 18.36 2.87
C LEU A 695 -2.72 18.77 2.81
N SER A 696 -3.38 18.60 1.67
CA SER A 696 -4.81 18.93 1.52
C SER A 696 -5.69 18.08 2.45
N THR A 697 -5.42 16.79 2.55
CA THR A 697 -6.18 15.88 3.42
C THR A 697 -5.99 16.23 4.90
N VAL A 698 -4.77 16.55 5.33
CA VAL A 698 -4.46 16.98 6.71
C VAL A 698 -5.18 18.29 7.04
N ILE A 699 -5.17 19.27 6.14
CA ILE A 699 -5.87 20.56 6.35
C ILE A 699 -7.38 20.34 6.44
N VAL A 700 -7.97 19.59 5.51
CA VAL A 700 -9.42 19.33 5.51
C VAL A 700 -9.81 18.52 6.74
N ALA A 701 -9.02 17.53 7.15
CA ALA A 701 -9.27 16.77 8.37
C ALA A 701 -9.20 17.66 9.62
N ALA A 702 -8.19 18.50 9.76
CA ALA A 702 -8.07 19.43 10.89
C ALA A 702 -9.26 20.41 10.96
N LEU A 703 -9.65 21.01 9.84
CA LEU A 703 -10.80 21.93 9.78
C LEU A 703 -12.13 21.24 10.13
N THR A 704 -12.34 20.01 9.69
CA THR A 704 -13.55 19.25 10.03
C THR A 704 -13.57 18.84 11.50
N MET A 705 -12.41 18.53 12.08
CA MET A 705 -12.27 18.27 13.51
C MET A 705 -12.55 19.53 14.35
N ASP A 706 -11.99 20.67 13.96
CA ASP A 706 -12.28 21.94 14.61
C ASP A 706 -13.77 22.28 14.56
N LEU A 707 -14.43 22.01 13.43
CA LEU A 707 -15.88 22.19 13.29
C LEU A 707 -16.67 21.25 14.21
N ALA A 708 -16.26 19.98 14.30
CA ALA A 708 -16.90 19.01 15.21
C ALA A 708 -16.72 19.43 16.68
N CYS A 709 -15.53 19.87 17.06
CA CYS A 709 -15.27 20.42 18.39
C CYS A 709 -16.11 21.67 18.66
N TYR A 710 -16.23 22.59 17.70
CA TYR A 710 -17.04 23.79 17.82
C TYR A 710 -18.52 23.47 18.08
N LEU A 711 -19.07 22.44 17.47
CA LEU A 711 -20.46 22.02 17.65
C LEU A 711 -20.71 21.33 19.00
N MET A 712 -19.69 20.63 19.53
CA MET A 712 -19.82 19.78 20.71
C MET A 712 -19.33 20.42 22.02
N ILE A 713 -18.32 21.29 21.93
CA ILE A 713 -17.65 21.92 23.08
C ILE A 713 -18.23 23.32 23.29
N PRO A 714 -18.75 23.65 24.50
CA PRO A 714 -19.46 24.93 24.76
C PRO A 714 -18.55 26.14 24.93
N SER A 715 -17.24 25.98 25.12
CA SER A 715 -16.29 27.06 25.42
C SER A 715 -15.33 27.40 24.27
N ALA A 716 -15.24 28.68 23.89
CA ALA A 716 -14.39 29.13 22.80
C ALA A 716 -12.87 28.98 23.14
N SER A 717 -12.50 29.15 24.42
CA SER A 717 -11.10 29.00 24.84
C SER A 717 -10.62 27.57 24.68
N SER A 718 -11.48 26.60 24.95
CA SER A 718 -11.21 25.18 24.83
C SER A 718 -11.02 24.75 23.40
N ILE A 719 -11.83 25.28 22.49
CA ILE A 719 -11.69 25.02 21.06
C ILE A 719 -10.30 25.47 20.57
N ILE A 720 -9.87 26.69 20.95
CA ILE A 720 -8.56 27.22 20.55
C ILE A 720 -7.41 26.35 21.12
N THR A 721 -7.51 25.95 22.38
CA THR A 721 -6.48 25.07 22.98
C THR A 721 -6.45 23.69 22.35
N SER A 722 -7.58 23.09 22.01
CA SER A 722 -7.68 21.83 21.27
C SER A 722 -7.07 21.94 19.88
N SER A 723 -7.42 23.00 19.13
CA SER A 723 -6.88 23.21 17.77
C SER A 723 -5.36 23.40 17.78
N LEU A 724 -4.83 24.16 18.75
CA LEU A 724 -3.39 24.35 18.92
C LEU A 724 -2.69 23.03 19.33
N ALA A 725 -3.30 22.23 20.19
CA ALA A 725 -2.77 20.93 20.58
C ALA A 725 -2.74 19.95 19.38
N MET A 726 -3.82 19.86 18.60
CA MET A 726 -3.88 19.06 17.37
C MET A 726 -2.80 19.47 16.38
N LEU A 727 -2.62 20.76 16.13
CA LEU A 727 -1.59 21.28 15.25
C LEU A 727 -0.19 20.91 15.76
N SER A 728 0.06 21.07 17.06
CA SER A 728 1.31 20.71 17.72
C SER A 728 1.62 19.22 17.59
N ILE A 729 0.64 18.35 17.81
CA ILE A 729 0.80 16.89 17.69
C ILE A 729 1.13 16.51 16.26
N ASN A 730 0.42 17.06 15.27
CA ASN A 730 0.64 16.75 13.86
C ASN A 730 2.02 17.18 13.39
N ILE A 731 2.45 18.41 13.72
CA ILE A 731 3.81 18.90 13.43
C ILE A 731 4.85 17.98 14.10
N GLY A 732 4.58 17.55 15.33
CA GLY A 732 5.45 16.61 16.05
C GLY A 732 5.58 15.26 15.36
N VAL A 733 4.47 14.68 14.94
CA VAL A 733 4.47 13.38 14.25
C VAL A 733 5.27 13.45 12.96
N PHE A 734 5.00 14.43 12.08
CA PHE A 734 5.75 14.61 10.84
C PHE A 734 7.24 14.86 11.10
N GLY A 735 7.55 15.76 12.03
CA GLY A 735 8.92 16.11 12.35
C GLY A 735 9.73 14.94 12.91
N LEU A 736 9.17 14.18 13.86
CA LEU A 736 9.84 13.03 14.45
C LEU A 736 9.99 11.85 13.49
N LEU A 737 8.99 11.58 12.64
CA LEU A 737 9.10 10.56 11.59
C LEU A 737 10.26 10.87 10.64
N SER A 738 10.44 12.16 10.26
CA SER A 738 11.57 12.58 9.45
C SER A 738 12.92 12.33 10.14
N TRP A 739 13.02 12.59 11.45
CA TRP A 739 14.23 12.27 12.22
C TRP A 739 14.54 10.77 12.31
N TRP A 740 13.52 9.92 12.20
CA TRP A 740 13.68 8.46 12.09
C TRP A 740 13.99 8.00 10.67
N ASN A 741 14.27 8.92 9.74
CA ASN A 741 14.47 8.64 8.32
C ASN A 741 13.27 7.92 7.67
N VAL A 742 12.08 8.18 8.17
CA VAL A 742 10.84 7.70 7.55
C VAL A 742 10.44 8.72 6.49
N SER A 743 10.36 8.28 5.25
CA SER A 743 9.92 9.08 4.12
C SER A 743 8.39 9.27 4.09
N LEU A 744 7.92 10.32 3.42
CA LEU A 744 6.50 10.49 3.14
C LEU A 744 6.10 9.52 2.03
N ASP A 745 5.37 8.50 2.41
CA ASP A 745 4.80 7.46 1.58
C ASP A 745 3.31 7.22 1.91
N PRO A 746 2.55 6.38 1.18
CA PRO A 746 1.14 6.11 1.48
C PRO A 746 0.90 5.54 2.89
N ILE A 747 1.86 4.82 3.47
CA ILE A 747 1.73 4.26 4.81
C ILE A 747 1.85 5.35 5.86
N THR A 748 2.81 6.26 5.71
CA THR A 748 2.97 7.43 6.59
C THR A 748 1.79 8.38 6.49
N MET A 749 1.16 8.50 5.33
CA MET A 749 -0.08 9.26 5.16
C MET A 749 -1.24 8.65 5.97
N CYS A 750 -1.40 7.30 5.95
CA CYS A 750 -2.37 6.62 6.81
C CYS A 750 -2.10 6.88 8.29
N SER A 751 -0.83 6.81 8.72
CA SER A 751 -0.42 7.05 10.10
C SER A 751 -0.70 8.49 10.56
N THR A 752 -0.55 9.46 9.68
CA THR A 752 -0.90 10.87 9.97
C THR A 752 -2.39 11.08 10.11
N LEU A 753 -3.21 10.48 9.26
CA LEU A 753 -4.68 10.52 9.40
C LEU A 753 -5.13 9.93 10.75
N MET A 754 -4.51 8.82 11.18
CA MET A 754 -4.74 8.26 12.52
C MET A 754 -4.36 9.25 13.63
N SER A 755 -3.20 9.90 13.50
CA SER A 755 -2.73 10.87 14.49
C SER A 755 -3.68 12.05 14.63
N ILE A 756 -4.27 12.54 13.53
CA ILE A 756 -5.24 13.62 13.55
C ILE A 756 -6.49 13.18 14.33
N GLY A 757 -7.06 12.01 14.04
CA GLY A 757 -8.22 11.48 14.74
C GLY A 757 -7.98 11.38 16.24
N PHE A 758 -6.90 10.72 16.64
CA PHE A 758 -6.59 10.50 18.06
C PHE A 758 -6.17 11.75 18.83
N SER A 759 -5.67 12.78 18.15
CA SER A 759 -5.27 14.03 18.83
C SER A 759 -6.45 14.73 19.51
N VAL A 760 -7.66 14.55 18.99
CA VAL A 760 -8.89 15.13 19.57
C VAL A 760 -9.33 14.38 20.81
N ASP A 761 -9.16 13.06 20.86
CA ASP A 761 -9.60 12.23 21.98
C ASP A 761 -8.93 12.67 23.28
N PHE A 762 -7.64 12.99 23.27
CA PHE A 762 -6.90 13.46 24.45
C PHE A 762 -7.29 14.88 24.87
N THR A 763 -7.60 15.77 23.92
CA THR A 763 -7.91 17.17 24.22
C THR A 763 -9.35 17.38 24.65
N GLY A 764 -10.31 16.63 24.07
CA GLY A 764 -11.72 16.69 24.43
C GLY A 764 -12.05 16.17 25.83
N PHE A 765 -11.24 15.24 26.35
CA PHE A 765 -11.43 14.69 27.70
C PHE A 765 -11.04 15.66 28.82
N ILE A 766 -9.94 16.40 28.68
CA ILE A 766 -9.38 17.26 29.73
C ILE A 766 -10.34 18.39 30.13
N GLU A 767 -11.27 18.78 29.27
CA GLU A 767 -12.16 19.91 29.50
C GLU A 767 -13.47 19.57 30.22
N LYS A 768 -13.87 18.31 30.18
CA LYS A 768 -15.14 17.91 30.83
C LYS A 768 -14.94 17.56 32.31
N TYR A 769 -13.69 17.32 32.75
CA TYR A 769 -13.32 16.99 34.11
C TYR A 769 -12.33 18.00 34.69
#